data_4c7984b66c3321bc2f936169b379ad32
#
_entry.id   4c7984b66c3321bc2f936169b379ad32
#
_cell.length_a   1.000
_cell.length_b   1.000
_cell.length_c   1.000
_cell.angle_alpha   90.00
_cell.angle_beta   90.00
_cell.angle_gamma   90.00
#
_symmetry.space_group_name_H-M   'P 1'
#
loop_
_entity.id
_entity.type
_entity.pdbx_description
1 polymer ?
#
loop_
_entity_poly.entity_id
_entity_poly.type
_entity_poly.pdbx_seq_one_letter_code
_entity_poly.pdbx_strand_id
1 'polypeptide(L)'
;MAQNYYESFKKKLEEIFMMDHAELDFGIYRIMNQKRNDIQRFLDLELLPQVKQVLEGNNGGEADKAKKRMAEIAASVGGNIEVLPKGTPMRDEYDKLEAQLAQSADTESMQAEVFSHLVTFFSRYYDGGDFLSKRRYKDNTYAIPYNGEEVKLHWANSDQYYIKTSEYFRDYTFVLPTSRKKVHFVLKDASTEQNNNRAANNMERRFALYVPENNEPIVETTADGDLNIYFTYELMPKATKQKDLLAAALEGIKPLVPTDFEEVLTAKAPTKDNPNRTLLEKHLTDYTAKNSFDYFIHKDLGGFLHRELDFYIKNEVLHIDDLDAQLINSQLTIVRAIKQVGEKIIRMLAQLENFQKKLWLKKKFVVQSDYCITLDRVPEKLYPEIVANEAQRKEWVRLFAIDEIKGDLTTEAYSEPLTVEFLKQNPFLVLDTDFFDAKFKHQLVKSMENVDEQTNGLLINSENFQALELLQEKFARRAKCAYIDPPYNAKSSEIMYKNTFKHASWLSLMENRINVARNLLRDDSVFEIAIDEVENARLCLLNDALLDFYSGRADVSIVINPSGQQGKNFSTSSEYVHFYFQDEPNMLAKEIRSEENADVRGFMNGAKGEGGNYLRTSGKTCFYPIYVKDNNVIGFGDVCEDDFHPISANVVNGDILEIYPIDAEGVERKWLFGRDTVSDIQSELSVKKNRNTGLYEIIRTKTEINYKTVWTDSMYSAKEHGTNLLSKMFKSPVFSFPKSLYAVKDCIGIAIRNTQRSIVLDFFAGSGTTGHAVIEHNRDNENANHKYVLCEMGDYFNSATRPRIEKASYSRDWRDGKPISRNGISQCFKYIRLEQYEDTLNNLEIKKQQTDWRDDEFHESYMLSYMLDTETRDSLLNLKMFVNPFNMSLKTTKDNELVETKVDMVETFNYLIGLNVETEDWFENDNICVVQGKTHRRGLKTLVIWRNCEEIDNEKLCRFFERMDFRTRDTEFDLIYVNGDNALPNLRRDEENWKVVLTEEEFAKRMFEED
;
A
#
# COMPACT_ATOMS: atom_id res chain seq x y z
N MET A 1 23.27 -6.11 -44.75
CA MET A 1 23.49 -6.51 -43.33
C MET A 1 22.90 -5.45 -42.42
N ALA A 2 23.25 -4.17 -42.57
CA ALA A 2 22.74 -3.10 -41.70
C ALA A 2 21.21 -3.05 -41.62
N GLN A 3 20.49 -3.21 -42.75
CA GLN A 3 19.02 -3.22 -42.79
C GLN A 3 18.42 -4.33 -41.93
N ASN A 4 18.97 -5.53 -41.86
CA ASN A 4 18.46 -6.62 -41.01
C ASN A 4 18.62 -6.30 -39.51
N TYR A 5 19.72 -5.67 -39.09
CA TYR A 5 19.91 -5.27 -37.70
C TYR A 5 19.03 -4.10 -37.32
N TYR A 6 18.79 -3.16 -38.24
CA TYR A 6 17.81 -2.08 -38.06
C TYR A 6 16.39 -2.62 -37.86
N GLU A 7 15.91 -3.54 -38.72
CA GLU A 7 14.58 -4.14 -38.59
C GLU A 7 14.46 -4.92 -37.25
N SER A 8 15.54 -5.62 -36.84
CA SER A 8 15.57 -6.30 -35.54
C SER A 8 15.49 -5.31 -34.38
N PHE A 9 16.19 -4.17 -34.49
CA PHE A 9 16.15 -3.11 -33.49
C PHE A 9 14.80 -2.41 -33.44
N LYS A 10 14.24 -2.05 -34.57
CA LYS A 10 12.89 -1.49 -34.70
C LYS A 10 11.85 -2.40 -34.06
N LYS A 11 11.88 -3.69 -34.40
CA LYS A 11 10.98 -4.68 -33.80
C LYS A 11 11.13 -4.76 -32.27
N LYS A 12 12.36 -4.67 -31.75
CA LYS A 12 12.58 -4.64 -30.30
C LYS A 12 12.01 -3.39 -29.66
N LEU A 13 12.11 -2.24 -30.30
CA LEU A 13 11.49 -1.01 -29.82
C LEU A 13 9.97 -1.05 -29.93
N GLU A 14 9.40 -1.61 -31.00
CA GLU A 14 7.96 -1.83 -31.13
C GLU A 14 7.42 -2.72 -30.00
N GLU A 15 8.17 -3.76 -29.61
CA GLU A 15 7.86 -4.60 -28.45
C GLU A 15 7.91 -3.78 -27.14
N ILE A 16 8.98 -3.00 -26.91
CA ILE A 16 9.16 -2.18 -25.70
C ILE A 16 8.07 -1.12 -25.56
N PHE A 17 7.70 -0.47 -26.68
CA PHE A 17 6.62 0.53 -26.71
C PHE A 17 5.22 -0.09 -26.86
N MET A 18 5.09 -1.40 -26.74
CA MET A 18 3.81 -2.14 -26.81
C MET A 18 3.01 -1.86 -28.09
N MET A 19 3.71 -1.61 -29.21
CA MET A 19 3.10 -1.27 -30.49
C MET A 19 2.30 -2.42 -31.10
N ASP A 20 2.51 -3.66 -30.68
CA ASP A 20 1.78 -4.85 -31.15
C ASP A 20 0.38 -4.97 -30.53
N HIS A 21 0.03 -4.10 -29.58
CA HIS A 21 -1.23 -4.11 -28.84
C HIS A 21 -2.13 -2.92 -29.21
N ALA A 22 -2.15 -2.57 -30.51
CA ALA A 22 -2.93 -1.44 -31.04
C ALA A 22 -4.44 -1.53 -30.80
N GLU A 23 -4.93 -2.73 -30.65
CA GLU A 23 -6.34 -3.03 -30.42
C GLU A 23 -6.80 -2.86 -28.97
N LEU A 24 -5.87 -2.81 -28.00
CA LEU A 24 -6.23 -2.67 -26.59
C LEU A 24 -6.60 -1.22 -26.26
N ASP A 25 -7.75 -1.01 -25.62
CA ASP A 25 -8.28 0.30 -25.25
C ASP A 25 -8.56 0.40 -23.73
N PHE A 26 -7.55 0.07 -22.93
CA PHE A 26 -7.61 0.23 -21.47
C PHE A 26 -6.24 0.58 -20.88
N GLY A 27 -6.23 1.22 -19.72
CA GLY A 27 -5.02 1.54 -18.97
C GLY A 27 -3.95 2.26 -19.81
N ILE A 28 -2.69 1.86 -19.63
CA ILE A 28 -1.55 2.43 -20.34
C ILE A 28 -1.61 2.18 -21.87
N TYR A 29 -2.23 1.08 -22.30
CA TYR A 29 -2.39 0.78 -23.72
C TYR A 29 -3.19 1.85 -24.46
N ARG A 30 -4.23 2.41 -23.82
CA ARG A 30 -5.02 3.53 -24.38
C ARG A 30 -4.13 4.73 -24.68
N ILE A 31 -3.24 5.08 -23.74
CA ILE A 31 -2.32 6.22 -23.89
C ILE A 31 -1.33 5.96 -25.02
N MET A 32 -0.70 4.78 -25.03
CA MET A 32 0.27 4.40 -26.05
C MET A 32 -0.36 4.37 -27.45
N ASN A 33 -1.59 3.85 -27.57
CA ASN A 33 -2.28 3.77 -28.86
C ASN A 33 -2.68 5.14 -29.39
N GLN A 34 -3.02 6.11 -28.56
CA GLN A 34 -3.29 7.48 -29.02
C GLN A 34 -2.04 8.15 -29.61
N LYS A 35 -0.85 7.77 -29.15
CA LYS A 35 0.45 8.29 -29.60
C LYS A 35 1.19 7.35 -30.55
N ARG A 36 0.55 6.28 -30.94
CA ARG A 36 1.12 5.28 -31.84
C ARG A 36 1.72 5.90 -33.12
N ASN A 37 1.02 6.86 -33.74
CA ASN A 37 1.48 7.48 -34.95
C ASN A 37 2.76 8.29 -34.74
N ASP A 38 2.91 8.97 -33.60
CA ASP A 38 4.09 9.75 -33.28
C ASP A 38 5.29 8.83 -33.00
N ILE A 39 5.07 7.75 -32.24
CA ILE A 39 6.09 6.71 -31.98
C ILE A 39 6.50 6.03 -33.30
N GLN A 40 5.51 5.65 -34.14
CA GLN A 40 5.79 5.02 -35.44
C GLN A 40 6.60 5.95 -36.35
N ARG A 41 6.24 7.24 -36.39
CA ARG A 41 6.99 8.25 -37.16
C ARG A 41 8.44 8.36 -36.70
N PHE A 42 8.65 8.38 -35.37
CA PHE A 42 10.01 8.39 -34.80
C PHE A 42 10.80 7.15 -35.22
N LEU A 43 10.22 5.97 -35.11
CA LEU A 43 10.84 4.71 -35.51
C LEU A 43 11.17 4.66 -37.00
N ASP A 44 10.25 5.10 -37.85
CA ASP A 44 10.35 4.92 -39.30
C ASP A 44 11.15 6.02 -39.99
N LEU A 45 11.02 7.28 -39.57
CA LEU A 45 11.56 8.43 -40.28
C LEU A 45 12.70 9.15 -39.58
N GLU A 46 12.88 8.98 -38.28
CA GLU A 46 13.85 9.78 -37.50
C GLU A 46 15.03 8.95 -37.01
N LEU A 47 14.78 7.74 -36.50
CA LEU A 47 15.80 6.92 -35.88
C LEU A 47 16.97 6.55 -36.82
N LEU A 48 16.69 6.03 -38.03
CA LEU A 48 17.72 5.62 -38.99
C LEU A 48 18.50 6.81 -39.56
N PRO A 49 17.85 7.92 -39.98
CA PRO A 49 18.56 9.12 -40.38
C PRO A 49 19.51 9.67 -39.33
N GLN A 50 19.12 9.66 -38.06
CA GLN A 50 19.96 10.13 -36.94
C GLN A 50 21.22 9.25 -36.76
N VAL A 51 21.09 7.94 -36.83
CA VAL A 51 22.28 7.07 -36.77
C VAL A 51 23.21 7.36 -37.94
N LYS A 52 22.68 7.51 -39.16
CA LYS A 52 23.46 7.87 -40.33
C LYS A 52 24.17 9.21 -40.17
N GLN A 53 23.47 10.23 -39.71
CA GLN A 53 24.03 11.56 -39.48
C GLN A 53 25.18 11.54 -38.48
N VAL A 54 25.06 10.76 -37.39
CA VAL A 54 26.15 10.62 -36.41
C VAL A 54 27.38 9.92 -36.98
N LEU A 55 27.15 8.86 -37.76
CA LEU A 55 28.23 8.07 -38.35
C LEU A 55 28.91 8.78 -39.55
N GLU A 56 28.18 9.53 -40.31
CA GLU A 56 28.66 10.23 -41.52
C GLU A 56 29.24 11.63 -41.19
N GLY A 57 28.95 12.17 -40.02
CA GLY A 57 29.29 13.53 -39.68
C GLY A 57 28.59 14.53 -40.60
N ASN A 58 29.18 15.72 -40.81
CA ASN A 58 28.62 16.72 -41.71
C ASN A 58 28.81 16.39 -43.22
N ASN A 59 29.28 15.16 -43.58
CA ASN A 59 29.69 14.80 -44.94
C ASN A 59 28.69 13.90 -45.71
N GLY A 60 27.47 13.69 -45.22
CA GLY A 60 26.50 12.71 -45.74
C GLY A 60 26.00 12.91 -47.18
N GLY A 61 26.29 14.00 -47.84
CA GLY A 61 25.99 14.23 -49.26
C GLY A 61 27.17 13.98 -50.24
N GLU A 62 28.34 13.67 -49.73
CA GLU A 62 29.55 13.56 -50.58
C GLU A 62 29.69 12.17 -51.25
N ALA A 63 29.21 11.10 -50.62
CA ALA A 63 29.31 9.76 -51.19
C ALA A 63 28.51 9.56 -52.50
N ASP A 64 27.30 10.12 -52.59
CA ASP A 64 26.49 10.07 -53.80
C ASP A 64 27.05 10.95 -54.88
N LYS A 65 27.61 12.11 -54.53
CA LYS A 65 28.36 12.97 -55.46
C LYS A 65 29.64 12.27 -55.95
N ALA A 66 30.33 11.58 -55.08
CA ALA A 66 31.52 10.80 -55.42
C ALA A 66 31.21 9.66 -56.39
N LYS A 67 30.15 8.85 -56.16
CA LYS A 67 29.69 7.80 -57.05
C LYS A 67 29.33 8.33 -58.44
N LYS A 68 28.60 9.44 -58.51
CA LYS A 68 28.23 10.08 -59.77
C LYS A 68 29.44 10.61 -60.52
N ARG A 69 30.37 11.23 -59.81
CA ARG A 69 31.59 11.80 -60.37
C ARG A 69 32.56 10.69 -60.84
N MET A 70 32.71 9.59 -60.13
CA MET A 70 33.45 8.40 -60.55
C MET A 70 32.85 7.77 -61.82
N ALA A 71 31.54 7.66 -61.90
CA ALA A 71 30.85 7.17 -63.12
C ALA A 71 31.11 8.12 -64.32
N GLU A 72 31.14 9.41 -64.12
CA GLU A 72 31.48 10.39 -65.16
C GLU A 72 32.91 10.21 -65.61
N ILE A 73 33.88 10.05 -64.69
CA ILE A 73 35.27 9.82 -64.99
C ILE A 73 35.43 8.49 -65.73
N ALA A 74 34.83 7.41 -65.27
CA ALA A 74 34.86 6.10 -65.94
C ALA A 74 34.27 6.16 -67.34
N ALA A 75 33.13 6.83 -67.53
CA ALA A 75 32.51 7.02 -68.84
C ALA A 75 33.41 7.79 -69.83
N SER A 76 34.14 8.78 -69.36
CA SER A 76 35.06 9.60 -70.14
C SER A 76 36.23 8.81 -70.77
N VAL A 77 36.57 7.66 -70.17
CA VAL A 77 37.67 6.76 -70.62
C VAL A 77 37.15 5.38 -71.10
N GLY A 78 35.89 5.34 -71.54
CA GLY A 78 35.29 4.13 -72.08
C GLY A 78 35.16 2.95 -71.08
N GLY A 79 35.06 3.22 -69.82
CA GLY A 79 34.83 2.24 -68.75
C GLY A 79 36.14 1.60 -68.17
N ASN A 80 37.29 1.86 -68.75
CA ASN A 80 38.55 1.30 -68.23
C ASN A 80 39.45 2.37 -67.61
N ILE A 81 39.40 2.46 -66.26
CA ILE A 81 40.18 3.42 -65.48
C ILE A 81 41.69 3.22 -65.56
N GLU A 82 42.16 2.01 -65.85
CA GLU A 82 43.57 1.70 -65.95
C GLU A 82 44.26 2.37 -67.14
N VAL A 83 43.50 2.89 -68.06
CA VAL A 83 44.01 3.68 -69.22
C VAL A 83 44.56 5.03 -68.76
N LEU A 84 44.16 5.55 -67.57
CA LEU A 84 44.66 6.76 -67.00
C LEU A 84 45.93 6.47 -66.19
N PRO A 85 47.08 7.07 -66.59
CA PRO A 85 48.35 6.90 -65.84
C PRO A 85 48.19 7.46 -64.39
N LYS A 86 48.80 6.80 -63.43
CA LYS A 86 48.87 7.29 -62.05
C LYS A 86 49.61 8.61 -62.01
N GLY A 87 49.08 9.60 -61.26
CA GLY A 87 49.62 10.97 -61.21
C GLY A 87 48.95 11.92 -62.23
N THR A 88 47.94 11.48 -62.96
CA THR A 88 47.14 12.40 -63.77
C THR A 88 45.95 12.95 -62.88
N PRO A 89 45.60 14.24 -63.04
CA PRO A 89 44.57 14.83 -62.20
C PRO A 89 43.24 14.04 -62.14
N MET A 90 42.83 13.41 -63.26
CA MET A 90 41.64 12.59 -63.32
C MET A 90 41.78 11.24 -62.62
N ARG A 91 42.96 10.60 -62.66
CA ARG A 91 43.25 9.37 -61.93
C ARG A 91 43.29 9.63 -60.43
N ASP A 92 44.01 10.67 -60.01
CA ASP A 92 44.14 11.04 -58.62
C ASP A 92 42.76 11.45 -58.04
N GLU A 93 41.91 12.12 -58.83
CA GLU A 93 40.55 12.43 -58.45
C GLU A 93 39.74 11.13 -58.26
N TYR A 94 39.83 10.16 -59.18
CA TYR A 94 39.14 8.88 -59.13
C TYR A 94 39.60 8.07 -57.91
N ASP A 95 40.90 7.92 -57.69
CA ASP A 95 41.49 7.19 -56.54
C ASP A 95 41.10 7.85 -55.23
N LYS A 96 40.96 9.18 -55.14
CA LYS A 96 40.47 9.91 -53.99
C LYS A 96 38.98 9.65 -53.73
N LEU A 97 38.18 9.64 -54.82
CA LEU A 97 36.74 9.33 -54.70
C LEU A 97 36.51 7.85 -54.36
N GLU A 98 37.37 6.94 -54.86
CA GLU A 98 37.34 5.53 -54.49
C GLU A 98 37.65 5.31 -53.00
N ALA A 99 38.65 6.03 -52.49
CA ALA A 99 38.94 6.02 -51.06
C ALA A 99 37.78 6.58 -50.18
N GLN A 100 37.07 7.62 -50.67
CA GLN A 100 35.88 8.15 -50.04
C GLN A 100 34.74 7.14 -50.02
N LEU A 101 34.56 6.37 -51.11
CA LEU A 101 33.53 5.31 -51.20
C LEU A 101 33.89 4.08 -50.32
N ALA A 102 35.16 3.74 -50.16
CA ALA A 102 35.62 2.71 -49.26
C ALA A 102 35.26 3.09 -47.80
N GLN A 103 35.41 4.37 -47.46
CA GLN A 103 34.93 4.88 -46.14
C GLN A 103 33.40 4.76 -45.97
N SER A 104 32.62 4.91 -47.09
CA SER A 104 31.17 4.76 -47.01
C SER A 104 30.72 3.29 -46.84
N ALA A 105 31.49 2.32 -47.36
CA ALA A 105 31.23 0.89 -47.14
C ALA A 105 31.52 0.51 -45.69
N ASP A 106 32.49 1.18 -45.04
CA ASP A 106 32.75 1.03 -43.62
C ASP A 106 31.62 1.57 -42.75
N THR A 107 30.92 2.59 -43.23
CA THR A 107 29.76 3.18 -42.54
C THR A 107 28.57 2.21 -42.43
N GLU A 108 28.27 1.36 -43.42
CA GLU A 108 27.21 0.34 -43.34
C GLU A 108 27.56 -0.75 -42.30
N SER A 109 28.85 -1.11 -42.19
CA SER A 109 29.32 -2.04 -41.16
C SER A 109 29.15 -1.44 -39.76
N MET A 110 29.55 -0.17 -39.58
CA MET A 110 29.38 0.56 -38.32
C MET A 110 27.88 0.72 -37.93
N GLN A 111 26.99 0.95 -38.91
CA GLN A 111 25.55 1.00 -38.62
C GLN A 111 25.04 -0.34 -38.13
N ALA A 112 25.43 -1.45 -38.76
CA ALA A 112 25.05 -2.79 -38.31
C ALA A 112 25.52 -3.09 -36.86
N GLU A 113 26.73 -2.66 -36.55
CA GLU A 113 27.31 -2.81 -35.20
C GLU A 113 26.57 -1.98 -34.16
N VAL A 114 26.27 -0.71 -34.44
CA VAL A 114 25.46 0.18 -33.58
C VAL A 114 24.11 -0.46 -33.27
N PHE A 115 23.37 -0.89 -34.28
CA PHE A 115 22.06 -1.51 -34.06
C PHE A 115 22.14 -2.83 -33.32
N SER A 116 23.15 -3.65 -33.60
CA SER A 116 23.41 -4.90 -32.87
C SER A 116 23.63 -4.64 -31.37
N HIS A 117 24.45 -3.65 -31.05
CA HIS A 117 24.71 -3.27 -29.64
C HIS A 117 23.45 -2.72 -28.96
N LEU A 118 22.68 -1.87 -29.64
CA LEU A 118 21.44 -1.33 -29.08
C LEU A 118 20.39 -2.44 -28.85
N VAL A 119 20.23 -3.38 -29.79
CA VAL A 119 19.37 -4.56 -29.60
C VAL A 119 19.81 -5.36 -28.38
N THR A 120 21.11 -5.63 -28.29
CA THR A 120 21.68 -6.40 -27.18
C THR A 120 21.48 -5.70 -25.85
N PHE A 121 21.73 -4.40 -25.78
CA PHE A 121 21.53 -3.59 -24.59
C PHE A 121 20.07 -3.62 -24.10
N PHE A 122 19.12 -3.23 -24.94
CA PHE A 122 17.72 -3.17 -24.53
C PHE A 122 17.12 -4.55 -24.26
N SER A 123 17.54 -5.61 -24.96
CA SER A 123 17.10 -6.99 -24.70
C SER A 123 17.56 -7.54 -23.35
N ARG A 124 18.53 -6.90 -22.68
CA ARG A 124 18.92 -7.26 -21.31
C ARG A 124 17.90 -6.83 -20.26
N TYR A 125 17.20 -5.74 -20.54
CA TYR A 125 16.32 -5.09 -19.57
C TYR A 125 14.82 -5.18 -19.95
N TYR A 126 14.50 -5.63 -21.16
CA TYR A 126 13.13 -5.77 -21.62
C TYR A 126 12.86 -7.13 -22.23
N ASP A 127 11.74 -7.75 -21.83
CA ASP A 127 11.26 -9.02 -22.36
C ASP A 127 9.73 -8.96 -22.52
N GLY A 128 9.21 -9.14 -23.73
CA GLY A 128 7.78 -9.02 -24.03
C GLY A 128 7.18 -7.64 -23.71
N GLY A 129 7.99 -6.57 -23.77
CA GLY A 129 7.58 -5.20 -23.44
C GLY A 129 7.74 -4.83 -21.97
N ASP A 130 8.01 -5.79 -21.09
CA ASP A 130 8.16 -5.55 -19.66
C ASP A 130 9.61 -5.28 -19.28
N PHE A 131 9.81 -4.30 -18.38
CA PHE A 131 11.11 -4.03 -17.81
C PHE A 131 11.50 -5.13 -16.80
N LEU A 132 12.71 -5.66 -16.97
CA LEU A 132 13.28 -6.67 -16.12
C LEU A 132 14.60 -6.15 -15.50
N SER A 133 14.64 -6.01 -14.19
CA SER A 133 15.83 -5.58 -13.44
C SER A 133 16.95 -6.62 -13.45
N LYS A 134 17.18 -7.29 -14.58
CA LYS A 134 18.25 -8.31 -14.71
C LYS A 134 19.57 -7.64 -15.06
N ARG A 135 20.37 -7.34 -14.06
CA ARG A 135 21.77 -6.87 -14.23
C ARG A 135 22.69 -8.07 -14.51
N ARG A 136 22.68 -8.58 -15.74
CA ARG A 136 23.61 -9.64 -16.15
C ARG A 136 24.75 -9.04 -16.96
N TYR A 137 25.97 -9.19 -16.45
CA TYR A 137 27.19 -8.91 -17.17
C TYR A 137 27.73 -10.17 -17.85
N LYS A 138 28.85 -10.04 -18.57
CA LYS A 138 29.53 -11.15 -19.24
C LYS A 138 29.62 -12.37 -18.33
N ASP A 139 29.42 -13.56 -18.85
CA ASP A 139 29.54 -14.85 -18.15
C ASP A 139 28.61 -15.07 -16.94
N ASN A 140 27.37 -14.52 -16.99
CA ASN A 140 26.41 -14.62 -15.89
C ASN A 140 26.82 -13.92 -14.58
N THR A 141 27.77 -13.01 -14.62
CA THR A 141 28.17 -12.22 -13.45
C THR A 141 27.16 -11.11 -13.18
N TYR A 142 26.88 -10.82 -11.90
CA TYR A 142 26.10 -9.67 -11.45
C TYR A 142 27.04 -8.62 -10.87
N ALA A 143 26.88 -7.36 -11.27
CA ALA A 143 27.52 -6.26 -10.56
C ALA A 143 26.48 -5.58 -9.66
N ILE A 144 26.78 -5.51 -8.38
CA ILE A 144 25.96 -4.83 -7.37
C ILE A 144 26.68 -3.53 -7.03
N PRO A 145 26.04 -2.37 -7.16
CA PRO A 145 26.61 -1.12 -6.65
C PRO A 145 26.88 -1.25 -5.15
N TYR A 146 28.09 -1.06 -4.74
CA TYR A 146 28.52 -1.13 -3.35
C TYR A 146 29.11 0.23 -2.93
N ASN A 147 28.54 0.82 -1.87
CA ASN A 147 28.92 2.14 -1.40
C ASN A 147 30.00 2.13 -0.29
N GLY A 148 30.54 0.95 0.01
CA GLY A 148 31.61 0.81 1.02
C GLY A 148 31.11 0.51 2.42
N GLU A 149 29.83 0.24 2.63
CA GLU A 149 29.32 -0.25 3.91
C GLU A 149 29.73 -1.71 4.14
N GLU A 150 29.93 -2.10 5.37
CA GLU A 150 30.40 -3.44 5.73
C GLU A 150 29.41 -4.54 5.31
N VAL A 151 28.10 -4.30 5.53
CA VAL A 151 27.01 -5.19 5.12
C VAL A 151 25.88 -4.37 4.51
N LYS A 152 25.37 -4.78 3.35
CA LYS A 152 24.21 -4.17 2.71
C LYS A 152 23.24 -5.22 2.19
N LEU A 153 21.98 -5.13 2.60
CA LEU A 153 20.93 -5.91 2.00
C LEU A 153 20.66 -5.43 0.57
N HIS A 154 20.73 -6.35 -0.40
CA HIS A 154 20.42 -6.07 -1.80
C HIS A 154 19.40 -7.07 -2.34
N TRP A 155 18.42 -6.60 -3.10
CA TRP A 155 17.45 -7.42 -3.81
C TRP A 155 17.11 -6.83 -5.18
N ALA A 156 16.65 -7.67 -6.09
CA ALA A 156 16.54 -7.33 -7.52
C ALA A 156 15.62 -6.14 -7.83
N ASN A 157 14.60 -5.90 -7.03
CA ASN A 157 13.56 -4.90 -7.25
C ASN A 157 13.61 -3.73 -6.25
N SER A 158 14.77 -3.48 -5.61
CA SER A 158 14.92 -2.45 -4.58
C SER A 158 14.68 -1.02 -5.09
N ASP A 159 14.86 -0.80 -6.39
CA ASP A 159 14.69 0.48 -7.08
C ASP A 159 13.31 0.62 -7.75
N GLN A 160 12.31 -0.18 -7.33
CA GLN A 160 10.99 -0.22 -7.93
C GLN A 160 9.88 -0.06 -6.87
N TYR A 161 8.80 0.60 -7.27
CA TYR A 161 7.52 0.52 -6.57
C TYR A 161 6.82 -0.79 -6.94
N TYR A 162 6.35 -1.51 -5.95
CA TYR A 162 5.49 -2.66 -6.14
C TYR A 162 4.03 -2.19 -6.20
N ILE A 163 3.39 -2.40 -7.34
CA ILE A 163 2.00 -2.04 -7.58
C ILE A 163 1.16 -3.29 -7.41
N LYS A 164 0.39 -3.34 -6.33
CA LYS A 164 -0.61 -4.38 -6.16
C LYS A 164 -1.86 -4.01 -6.93
N THR A 165 -2.16 -4.78 -7.96
CA THR A 165 -3.43 -4.66 -8.66
C THR A 165 -4.51 -5.39 -7.85
N SER A 166 -5.74 -4.89 -7.90
CA SER A 166 -6.87 -5.74 -7.58
C SER A 166 -6.76 -6.98 -8.49
N GLU A 167 -6.87 -8.20 -7.97
CA GLU A 167 -6.60 -9.47 -8.70
C GLU A 167 -7.38 -9.63 -10.01
N TYR A 168 -8.12 -8.60 -10.41
CA TYR A 168 -9.02 -8.59 -11.55
C TYR A 168 -8.68 -7.48 -12.53
N PHE A 169 -8.32 -7.87 -13.73
CA PHE A 169 -8.55 -7.02 -14.88
C PHE A 169 -10.05 -7.04 -15.17
N ARG A 170 -10.72 -6.07 -14.62
CA ARG A 170 -12.18 -5.94 -14.69
C ARG A 170 -12.63 -5.55 -16.08
N ASP A 171 -11.78 -4.86 -16.85
CA ASP A 171 -12.10 -4.34 -18.16
C ASP A 171 -11.01 -4.65 -19.19
N TYR A 172 -11.08 -5.83 -19.78
CA TYR A 172 -10.28 -6.10 -20.96
C TYR A 172 -11.08 -5.68 -22.20
N THR A 173 -10.74 -4.54 -22.77
CA THR A 173 -11.43 -3.97 -23.92
C THR A 173 -10.53 -3.96 -25.14
N PHE A 174 -11.04 -4.38 -26.28
CA PHE A 174 -10.35 -4.24 -27.56
C PHE A 174 -11.30 -3.74 -28.65
N VAL A 175 -10.72 -3.08 -29.65
CA VAL A 175 -11.43 -2.46 -30.76
C VAL A 175 -11.31 -3.32 -32.01
N LEU A 176 -12.42 -3.59 -32.68
CA LEU A 176 -12.44 -4.32 -33.94
C LEU A 176 -11.77 -3.49 -35.05
N PRO A 177 -10.88 -4.09 -35.84
CA PRO A 177 -10.05 -3.34 -36.79
C PRO A 177 -10.85 -2.59 -37.83
N THR A 178 -11.94 -3.17 -38.38
CA THR A 178 -12.74 -2.62 -39.45
C THR A 178 -13.93 -1.82 -38.99
N SER A 179 -14.77 -2.42 -38.13
CA SER A 179 -16.01 -1.81 -37.63
C SER A 179 -15.78 -0.74 -36.56
N ARG A 180 -14.60 -0.73 -35.94
CA ARG A 180 -14.23 0.15 -34.85
C ARG A 180 -15.12 0.01 -33.60
N LYS A 181 -15.98 -1.01 -33.54
CA LYS A 181 -16.77 -1.36 -32.36
C LYS A 181 -15.88 -1.97 -31.28
N LYS A 182 -16.29 -1.84 -30.02
CA LYS A 182 -15.55 -2.38 -28.87
C LYS A 182 -16.12 -3.72 -28.45
N VAL A 183 -15.24 -4.57 -27.97
CA VAL A 183 -15.57 -5.84 -27.34
C VAL A 183 -14.93 -5.85 -25.95
N HIS A 184 -15.73 -6.11 -24.94
CA HIS A 184 -15.32 -6.15 -23.54
C HIS A 184 -15.39 -7.57 -23.00
N PHE A 185 -14.33 -8.01 -22.33
CA PHE A 185 -14.37 -9.20 -21.50
C PHE A 185 -14.61 -8.75 -20.06
N VAL A 186 -15.76 -9.11 -19.52
CA VAL A 186 -16.25 -8.65 -18.22
C VAL A 186 -16.27 -9.80 -17.24
N LEU A 187 -15.70 -9.62 -16.09
CA LEU A 187 -15.67 -10.63 -15.05
C LEU A 187 -16.92 -10.47 -14.15
N LYS A 188 -17.87 -11.43 -14.23
CA LYS A 188 -19.13 -11.41 -13.47
C LYS A 188 -18.99 -11.90 -12.03
N ASP A 189 -18.19 -12.92 -11.83
CA ASP A 189 -17.94 -13.47 -10.50
C ASP A 189 -16.48 -13.86 -10.36
N ALA A 190 -15.92 -13.41 -9.28
CA ALA A 190 -14.58 -13.76 -8.87
C ALA A 190 -14.58 -13.91 -7.36
N SER A 191 -14.86 -15.09 -6.88
CA SER A 191 -14.72 -15.42 -5.47
C SER A 191 -13.23 -15.42 -5.12
N THR A 192 -12.67 -14.26 -4.78
CA THR A 192 -11.29 -14.16 -4.35
C THR A 192 -11.21 -13.75 -2.91
N GLU A 193 -10.64 -14.61 -2.15
CA GLU A 193 -10.06 -14.26 -0.87
C GLU A 193 -8.58 -13.97 -1.12
N GLN A 194 -8.21 -12.69 -1.23
CA GLN A 194 -6.86 -12.26 -1.60
C GLN A 194 -5.74 -12.78 -0.68
N ASN A 195 -6.06 -13.13 0.55
CA ASN A 195 -5.08 -13.64 1.53
C ASN A 195 -5.10 -15.16 1.68
N ASN A 196 -5.95 -15.86 0.96
CA ASN A 196 -6.14 -17.28 1.11
C ASN A 196 -6.21 -18.01 -0.20
N ASN A 197 -5.21 -17.82 -1.05
CA ASN A 197 -4.91 -18.75 -2.13
C ASN A 197 -4.40 -20.11 -1.59
N ARG A 198 -5.11 -20.68 -0.58
CA ARG A 198 -5.11 -22.12 -0.47
C ARG A 198 -5.85 -22.64 -1.68
N ALA A 199 -5.10 -22.92 -2.73
CA ALA A 199 -5.47 -24.04 -3.53
C ALA A 199 -5.75 -25.17 -2.53
N ALA A 200 -7.02 -25.43 -2.26
CA ALA A 200 -7.40 -26.67 -1.61
C ALA A 200 -6.56 -27.74 -2.32
N ASN A 201 -5.90 -28.63 -1.59
CA ASN A 201 -4.97 -29.58 -2.18
C ASN A 201 -5.50 -30.08 -3.53
N ASN A 202 -4.83 -29.76 -4.63
CA ASN A 202 -5.21 -30.00 -6.02
C ASN A 202 -6.22 -29.04 -6.71
N MET A 203 -6.51 -27.88 -6.20
CA MET A 203 -7.31 -26.87 -6.90
C MET A 203 -6.44 -25.69 -7.33
N GLU A 204 -6.79 -25.04 -8.42
CA GLU A 204 -6.12 -23.82 -8.95
C GLU A 204 -7.19 -22.93 -9.59
N ARG A 205 -7.05 -21.61 -9.46
CA ARG A 205 -8.00 -20.69 -10.07
C ARG A 205 -7.80 -20.60 -11.57
N ARG A 206 -8.90 -20.56 -12.29
CA ARG A 206 -8.92 -20.48 -13.75
C ARG A 206 -10.02 -19.54 -14.22
N PHE A 207 -9.75 -18.86 -15.32
CA PHE A 207 -10.79 -18.13 -16.07
C PHE A 207 -11.64 -19.11 -16.86
N ALA A 208 -12.95 -19.02 -16.68
CA ALA A 208 -13.94 -19.79 -17.43
C ALA A 208 -15.02 -18.86 -18.00
N LEU A 209 -15.67 -19.28 -19.07
CA LEU A 209 -16.84 -18.59 -19.57
C LEU A 209 -17.94 -18.63 -18.50
N TYR A 210 -18.60 -17.51 -18.27
CA TYR A 210 -19.71 -17.43 -17.31
C TYR A 210 -20.83 -18.40 -17.66
N VAL A 211 -21.29 -19.15 -16.69
CA VAL A 211 -22.43 -20.07 -16.82
C VAL A 211 -23.57 -19.51 -15.96
N PRO A 212 -24.61 -18.94 -16.58
CA PRO A 212 -25.67 -18.28 -15.85
C PRO A 212 -26.54 -19.26 -15.06
N GLU A 213 -26.87 -18.90 -13.83
CA GLU A 213 -27.82 -19.65 -13.00
C GLU A 213 -29.28 -19.33 -13.35
N ASN A 214 -29.58 -18.12 -13.84
CA ASN A 214 -30.91 -17.58 -14.05
C ASN A 214 -31.05 -16.85 -15.38
N ASN A 215 -31.08 -17.49 -16.53
CA ASN A 215 -31.32 -16.87 -17.86
C ASN A 215 -30.57 -15.54 -18.15
N GLU A 216 -29.53 -15.24 -17.44
CA GLU A 216 -28.69 -14.08 -17.72
C GLU A 216 -27.88 -14.29 -19.01
N PRO A 217 -27.56 -13.24 -19.77
CA PRO A 217 -26.79 -13.40 -21.01
C PRO A 217 -25.31 -13.74 -20.70
N ILE A 218 -24.74 -14.61 -21.52
CA ILE A 218 -23.29 -14.88 -21.59
C ILE A 218 -22.60 -13.83 -22.48
N VAL A 219 -23.30 -13.36 -23.48
CA VAL A 219 -22.88 -12.34 -24.45
C VAL A 219 -24.01 -11.34 -24.59
N GLU A 220 -23.72 -10.05 -24.45
CA GLU A 220 -24.72 -8.99 -24.45
C GLU A 220 -24.23 -7.78 -25.24
N THR A 221 -25.13 -7.12 -25.97
CA THR A 221 -24.83 -5.82 -26.58
C THR A 221 -25.23 -4.72 -25.61
N THR A 222 -24.30 -3.83 -25.28
CA THR A 222 -24.54 -2.71 -24.37
C THR A 222 -25.44 -1.65 -24.96
N ALA A 223 -25.95 -0.73 -24.15
CA ALA A 223 -26.72 0.43 -24.60
C ALA A 223 -25.91 1.34 -25.53
N ASP A 224 -24.60 1.39 -25.36
CA ASP A 224 -23.66 2.16 -26.20
C ASP A 224 -23.31 1.47 -27.52
N GLY A 225 -23.81 0.24 -27.76
CA GLY A 225 -23.59 -0.54 -28.96
C GLY A 225 -22.29 -1.33 -28.99
N ASP A 226 -21.65 -1.57 -27.83
CA ASP A 226 -20.48 -2.41 -27.65
C ASP A 226 -20.88 -3.83 -27.24
N LEU A 227 -19.96 -4.80 -27.29
CA LEU A 227 -20.21 -6.21 -26.96
C LEU A 227 -19.55 -6.60 -25.66
N ASN A 228 -20.35 -7.03 -24.68
CA ASN A 228 -19.86 -7.65 -23.46
C ASN A 228 -19.84 -9.18 -23.58
N ILE A 229 -18.77 -9.82 -23.14
CA ILE A 229 -18.62 -11.27 -23.00
C ILE A 229 -18.21 -11.54 -21.57
N TYR A 230 -19.02 -12.33 -20.85
CA TYR A 230 -18.89 -12.52 -19.41
C TYR A 230 -18.07 -13.74 -19.04
N PHE A 231 -17.18 -13.58 -18.06
CA PHE A 231 -16.30 -14.63 -17.53
C PHE A 231 -16.44 -14.78 -16.01
N THR A 232 -15.97 -15.90 -15.50
CA THR A 232 -15.77 -16.16 -14.07
C THR A 232 -14.31 -16.49 -13.80
N TYR A 233 -13.85 -16.27 -12.56
CA TYR A 233 -12.52 -16.67 -12.09
C TYR A 233 -12.68 -17.52 -10.84
N GLU A 234 -12.67 -18.83 -10.99
CA GLU A 234 -13.11 -19.78 -9.98
C GLU A 234 -12.10 -20.91 -9.73
N LEU A 235 -12.20 -21.54 -8.55
CA LEU A 235 -11.35 -22.65 -8.16
C LEU A 235 -11.73 -23.91 -8.95
N MET A 236 -10.77 -24.43 -9.71
CA MET A 236 -10.90 -25.66 -10.49
C MET A 236 -9.81 -26.69 -10.14
N PRO A 237 -10.05 -27.99 -10.38
CA PRO A 237 -9.01 -28.99 -10.21
C PRO A 237 -7.73 -28.63 -10.97
N LYS A 238 -6.55 -28.79 -10.35
CA LYS A 238 -5.24 -28.45 -10.94
C LYS A 238 -4.99 -29.18 -12.28
N ALA A 239 -5.65 -30.29 -12.51
CA ALA A 239 -5.62 -31.02 -13.78
C ALA A 239 -6.30 -30.25 -14.93
N THR A 240 -7.22 -29.33 -14.64
CA THR A 240 -7.92 -28.49 -15.61
C THR A 240 -6.94 -27.47 -16.18
N LYS A 241 -6.71 -27.52 -17.48
CA LYS A 241 -5.78 -26.57 -18.12
C LYS A 241 -6.52 -25.35 -18.62
N GLN A 242 -5.94 -24.15 -18.43
CA GLN A 242 -6.51 -22.91 -18.95
C GLN A 242 -6.76 -22.97 -20.47
N LYS A 243 -5.89 -23.60 -21.23
CA LYS A 243 -6.03 -23.78 -22.67
C LYS A 243 -7.31 -24.54 -23.07
N ASP A 244 -7.70 -25.54 -22.27
CA ASP A 244 -8.90 -26.34 -22.57
C ASP A 244 -10.16 -25.54 -22.27
N LEU A 245 -10.14 -24.72 -21.21
CA LEU A 245 -11.20 -23.78 -20.86
C LEU A 245 -11.39 -22.69 -21.92
N LEU A 246 -10.28 -22.16 -22.47
CA LEU A 246 -10.35 -21.19 -23.56
C LEU A 246 -10.92 -21.78 -24.83
N ALA A 247 -10.59 -23.03 -25.15
CA ALA A 247 -11.19 -23.72 -26.29
C ALA A 247 -12.70 -23.93 -26.08
N ALA A 248 -13.14 -24.31 -24.89
CA ALA A 248 -14.55 -24.41 -24.54
C ALA A 248 -15.25 -23.05 -24.57
N ALA A 249 -14.61 -21.99 -24.07
CA ALA A 249 -15.15 -20.63 -24.12
C ALA A 249 -15.34 -20.15 -25.58
N LEU A 250 -14.36 -20.41 -26.44
CA LEU A 250 -14.47 -20.06 -27.85
C LEU A 250 -15.67 -20.72 -28.52
N GLU A 251 -15.87 -22.01 -28.29
CA GLU A 251 -17.03 -22.74 -28.85
C GLU A 251 -18.37 -22.26 -28.24
N GLY A 252 -18.37 -21.86 -26.97
CA GLY A 252 -19.57 -21.30 -26.31
C GLY A 252 -19.92 -19.89 -26.78
N ILE A 253 -18.94 -19.07 -27.08
CA ILE A 253 -19.13 -17.67 -27.53
C ILE A 253 -19.58 -17.62 -28.99
N LYS A 254 -18.98 -18.40 -29.88
CA LYS A 254 -19.25 -18.38 -31.34
C LYS A 254 -20.75 -18.29 -31.73
N PRO A 255 -21.65 -19.11 -31.19
CA PRO A 255 -23.05 -19.07 -31.57
C PRO A 255 -23.83 -17.86 -31.02
N LEU A 256 -23.24 -17.15 -30.06
CA LEU A 256 -23.89 -16.04 -29.33
C LEU A 256 -23.47 -14.68 -29.84
N VAL A 257 -22.43 -14.60 -30.67
CA VAL A 257 -21.93 -13.33 -31.22
C VAL A 257 -22.96 -12.76 -32.19
N PRO A 258 -23.44 -11.52 -31.99
CA PRO A 258 -24.34 -10.86 -32.91
C PRO A 258 -23.69 -10.62 -34.30
N THR A 259 -24.48 -10.60 -35.35
CA THR A 259 -24.02 -10.41 -36.71
C THR A 259 -23.14 -9.16 -36.88
N ASP A 260 -23.47 -8.11 -36.16
CA ASP A 260 -22.73 -6.83 -36.16
C ASP A 260 -21.30 -6.92 -35.58
N PHE A 261 -20.97 -8.02 -34.92
CA PHE A 261 -19.68 -8.32 -34.33
C PHE A 261 -19.00 -9.55 -34.93
N GLU A 262 -19.52 -10.07 -36.04
CA GLU A 262 -18.97 -11.28 -36.70
C GLU A 262 -17.47 -11.11 -37.06
N GLU A 263 -17.02 -9.87 -37.20
CA GLU A 263 -15.60 -9.55 -37.40
C GLU A 263 -14.70 -10.18 -36.32
N VAL A 264 -15.13 -10.29 -35.08
CA VAL A 264 -14.34 -10.88 -33.98
C VAL A 264 -14.00 -12.36 -34.24
N LEU A 265 -14.84 -13.05 -35.00
CA LEU A 265 -14.69 -14.47 -35.39
C LEU A 265 -13.99 -14.66 -36.71
N THR A 266 -14.08 -13.67 -37.63
CA THR A 266 -13.57 -13.76 -39.00
C THR A 266 -12.23 -13.09 -39.20
N ALA A 267 -11.96 -12.00 -38.48
CA ALA A 267 -10.65 -11.34 -38.54
C ALA A 267 -9.56 -12.28 -37.98
N LYS A 268 -8.46 -12.35 -38.69
CA LYS A 268 -7.36 -13.26 -38.39
C LYS A 268 -6.20 -12.55 -37.69
N ALA A 269 -5.67 -13.20 -36.68
CA ALA A 269 -4.47 -12.81 -35.93
C ALA A 269 -3.46 -13.98 -35.93
N PRO A 270 -2.85 -14.32 -37.10
CA PRO A 270 -2.09 -15.55 -37.27
C PRO A 270 -0.81 -15.56 -36.42
N THR A 271 -0.44 -16.75 -35.95
CA THR A 271 0.88 -17.04 -35.37
C THR A 271 1.58 -18.11 -36.17
N LYS A 272 2.87 -18.31 -35.92
CA LYS A 272 3.67 -19.36 -36.56
C LYS A 272 3.07 -20.76 -36.35
N ASP A 273 2.50 -21.00 -35.14
CA ASP A 273 1.94 -22.29 -34.75
C ASP A 273 0.43 -22.41 -35.04
N ASN A 274 -0.29 -21.29 -35.18
CA ASN A 274 -1.71 -21.26 -35.55
C ASN A 274 -1.98 -20.17 -36.62
N PRO A 275 -1.81 -20.48 -37.91
CA PRO A 275 -2.03 -19.54 -39.03
C PRO A 275 -3.50 -19.14 -39.20
N ASN A 276 -4.44 -19.88 -38.62
CA ASN A 276 -5.88 -19.61 -38.73
C ASN A 276 -6.47 -18.97 -37.45
N ARG A 277 -5.63 -18.60 -36.49
CA ARG A 277 -6.07 -17.99 -35.24
C ARG A 277 -6.94 -16.77 -35.52
N THR A 278 -8.12 -16.74 -34.90
CA THR A 278 -9.05 -15.61 -34.97
C THR A 278 -8.64 -14.50 -34.00
N LEU A 279 -9.22 -13.30 -34.19
CA LEU A 279 -9.04 -12.18 -33.29
C LEU A 279 -9.56 -12.51 -31.88
N LEU A 280 -10.71 -13.20 -31.78
CA LEU A 280 -11.24 -13.65 -30.50
C LEU A 280 -10.28 -14.61 -29.78
N GLU A 281 -9.72 -15.60 -30.48
CA GLU A 281 -8.72 -16.52 -29.89
C GLU A 281 -7.48 -15.79 -29.39
N LYS A 282 -7.03 -14.75 -30.11
CA LYS A 282 -5.92 -13.90 -29.67
C LYS A 282 -6.26 -13.24 -28.33
N HIS A 283 -7.38 -12.50 -28.29
CA HIS A 283 -7.74 -11.76 -27.10
C HIS A 283 -8.11 -12.62 -25.90
N LEU A 284 -8.73 -13.77 -26.11
CA LEU A 284 -8.95 -14.75 -25.05
C LEU A 284 -7.63 -15.25 -24.44
N THR A 285 -6.64 -15.49 -25.29
CA THR A 285 -5.30 -15.89 -24.81
C THR A 285 -4.63 -14.74 -24.05
N ASP A 286 -4.67 -13.54 -24.58
CA ASP A 286 -4.08 -12.34 -24.00
C ASP A 286 -4.77 -11.97 -22.67
N TYR A 287 -6.09 -12.05 -22.60
CA TYR A 287 -6.89 -11.83 -21.41
C TYR A 287 -6.45 -12.71 -20.25
N THR A 288 -6.33 -14.00 -20.48
CA THR A 288 -5.97 -14.96 -19.43
C THR A 288 -4.48 -14.99 -19.09
N ALA A 289 -3.60 -14.56 -20.02
CA ALA A 289 -2.16 -14.51 -19.78
C ALA A 289 -1.73 -13.23 -19.04
N LYS A 290 -2.41 -12.11 -19.29
CA LYS A 290 -2.03 -10.79 -18.76
C LYS A 290 -2.71 -10.46 -17.44
N ASN A 291 -3.71 -11.23 -17.03
CA ASN A 291 -4.59 -10.90 -15.91
C ASN A 291 -4.20 -11.49 -14.56
N SER A 292 -2.97 -11.90 -14.37
CA SER A 292 -2.61 -12.63 -13.15
C SER A 292 -1.46 -12.06 -12.36
N PHE A 293 -0.93 -10.86 -12.69
CA PHE A 293 0.33 -10.43 -12.10
C PHE A 293 0.35 -8.96 -11.72
N ASP A 294 0.77 -8.70 -10.49
CA ASP A 294 1.20 -7.39 -10.04
C ASP A 294 2.36 -6.87 -10.91
N TYR A 295 2.55 -5.56 -10.98
CA TYR A 295 3.60 -4.97 -11.79
C TYR A 295 4.45 -3.99 -10.99
N PHE A 296 5.49 -3.47 -11.61
CA PHE A 296 6.46 -2.61 -10.98
C PHE A 296 6.61 -1.31 -11.76
N ILE A 297 6.83 -0.21 -11.04
CA ILE A 297 7.20 1.08 -11.59
C ILE A 297 8.59 1.42 -11.06
N HIS A 298 9.54 1.73 -11.96
CA HIS A 298 10.90 2.05 -11.56
C HIS A 298 10.96 3.45 -10.91
N LYS A 299 11.64 3.58 -9.76
CA LYS A 299 11.77 4.87 -9.05
C LYS A 299 12.56 5.91 -9.87
N ASP A 300 13.58 5.47 -10.62
CA ASP A 300 14.42 6.28 -11.51
C ASP A 300 14.93 5.46 -12.71
N LEU A 301 14.06 5.16 -13.68
CA LEU A 301 14.41 4.34 -14.85
C LEU A 301 15.45 5.04 -15.73
N GLY A 302 15.32 6.36 -15.90
CA GLY A 302 16.25 7.14 -16.73
C GLY A 302 17.67 7.08 -16.20
N GLY A 303 17.88 7.42 -14.94
CA GLY A 303 19.19 7.33 -14.28
C GLY A 303 19.76 5.91 -14.26
N PHE A 304 18.91 4.91 -14.04
CA PHE A 304 19.31 3.51 -14.10
C PHE A 304 19.83 3.13 -15.49
N LEU A 305 19.05 3.32 -16.55
CA LEU A 305 19.42 2.92 -17.90
C LEU A 305 20.62 3.73 -18.43
N HIS A 306 20.80 4.99 -18.03
CA HIS A 306 21.96 5.78 -18.38
C HIS A 306 23.26 5.19 -17.75
N ARG A 307 23.23 4.83 -16.48
CA ARG A 307 24.38 4.17 -15.82
C ARG A 307 24.70 2.82 -16.45
N GLU A 308 23.69 2.05 -16.77
CA GLU A 308 23.86 0.75 -17.41
C GLU A 308 24.38 0.86 -18.85
N LEU A 309 23.95 1.89 -19.62
CA LEU A 309 24.46 2.16 -20.97
C LEU A 309 25.94 2.57 -20.93
N ASP A 310 26.30 3.44 -20.03
CA ASP A 310 27.71 3.86 -19.84
C ASP A 310 28.58 2.64 -19.43
N PHE A 311 28.06 1.77 -18.56
CA PHE A 311 28.76 0.55 -18.18
C PHE A 311 28.87 -0.44 -19.35
N TYR A 312 27.79 -0.64 -20.11
CA TYR A 312 27.76 -1.48 -21.29
C TYR A 312 28.80 -1.04 -22.33
N ILE A 313 28.82 0.28 -22.62
CA ILE A 313 29.79 0.85 -23.55
C ILE A 313 31.22 0.57 -23.11
N LYS A 314 31.54 0.78 -21.82
CA LYS A 314 32.90 0.60 -21.29
C LYS A 314 33.36 -0.85 -21.28
N ASN A 315 32.48 -1.81 -21.08
CA ASN A 315 32.86 -3.21 -20.88
C ASN A 315 32.61 -4.12 -22.08
N GLU A 316 31.67 -3.76 -22.97
CA GLU A 316 31.23 -4.63 -24.06
C GLU A 316 31.47 -4.04 -25.44
N VAL A 317 31.66 -2.72 -25.55
CA VAL A 317 31.91 -2.04 -26.83
C VAL A 317 33.35 -1.59 -26.91
N LEU A 318 33.91 -1.02 -25.84
CA LEU A 318 35.30 -0.55 -25.80
C LEU A 318 36.23 -1.61 -25.23
N HIS A 319 36.85 -2.38 -26.12
CA HIS A 319 37.94 -3.29 -25.74
C HIS A 319 39.28 -2.57 -25.88
N ILE A 320 39.72 -1.93 -24.81
CA ILE A 320 40.91 -1.05 -24.79
C ILE A 320 42.18 -1.84 -25.20
N ASP A 321 42.23 -3.12 -24.84
CA ASP A 321 43.39 -3.96 -25.12
C ASP A 321 43.52 -4.35 -26.62
N ASP A 322 42.40 -4.25 -27.37
CA ASP A 322 42.33 -4.59 -28.79
C ASP A 322 42.43 -3.36 -29.73
N LEU A 323 42.57 -2.15 -29.16
CA LEU A 323 42.55 -0.90 -29.91
C LEU A 323 43.92 -0.61 -30.58
N ASP A 324 43.94 -0.73 -31.90
CA ASP A 324 44.98 -0.19 -32.76
C ASP A 324 44.70 1.30 -33.08
N ALA A 325 45.72 2.09 -33.33
CA ALA A 325 45.63 3.53 -33.58
C ALA A 325 44.75 3.91 -34.79
N GLN A 326 44.54 2.99 -35.74
CA GLN A 326 43.63 3.18 -36.91
C GLN A 326 42.19 2.86 -36.55
N LEU A 327 41.92 1.94 -35.64
CA LEU A 327 40.59 1.52 -35.21
C LEU A 327 39.95 2.45 -34.16
N ILE A 328 40.74 3.21 -33.42
CA ILE A 328 40.29 4.09 -32.34
C ILE A 328 39.21 5.08 -32.84
N ASN A 329 39.36 5.70 -33.97
CA ASN A 329 38.42 6.70 -34.47
C ASN A 329 37.06 6.09 -34.88
N SER A 330 37.05 4.92 -35.53
CA SER A 330 35.83 4.22 -35.89
C SER A 330 35.09 3.72 -34.64
N GLN A 331 35.79 3.14 -33.68
CA GLN A 331 35.22 2.70 -32.41
C GLN A 331 34.63 3.88 -31.60
N LEU A 332 35.32 5.01 -31.52
CA LEU A 332 34.77 6.21 -30.87
C LEU A 332 33.51 6.75 -31.58
N THR A 333 33.46 6.63 -32.91
CA THR A 333 32.27 7.03 -33.67
C THR A 333 31.09 6.09 -33.40
N ILE A 334 31.31 4.78 -33.33
CA ILE A 334 30.31 3.77 -32.93
C ILE A 334 29.82 4.06 -31.52
N VAL A 335 30.72 4.29 -30.56
CA VAL A 335 30.37 4.62 -29.17
C VAL A 335 29.52 5.87 -29.09
N ARG A 336 29.89 6.95 -29.83
CA ARG A 336 29.08 8.18 -29.89
C ARG A 336 27.68 7.91 -30.43
N ALA A 337 27.56 7.11 -31.49
CA ALA A 337 26.27 6.76 -32.07
C ALA A 337 25.41 5.94 -31.11
N ILE A 338 25.99 4.90 -30.47
CA ILE A 338 25.29 4.09 -29.45
C ILE A 338 24.80 4.97 -28.31
N LYS A 339 25.70 5.86 -27.81
CA LYS A 339 25.35 6.76 -26.70
C LYS A 339 24.23 7.72 -27.09
N GLN A 340 24.35 8.43 -28.19
CA GLN A 340 23.39 9.44 -28.61
C GLN A 340 22.01 8.85 -28.90
N VAL A 341 21.94 7.73 -29.61
CA VAL A 341 20.70 7.05 -29.93
C VAL A 341 20.10 6.37 -28.69
N GLY A 342 20.94 5.69 -27.90
CA GLY A 342 20.54 5.05 -26.64
C GLY A 342 19.96 6.07 -25.65
N GLU A 343 20.60 7.24 -25.48
CA GLU A 343 20.11 8.31 -24.61
C GLU A 343 18.72 8.85 -25.01
N LYS A 344 18.47 8.99 -26.31
CA LYS A 344 17.14 9.40 -26.79
C LYS A 344 16.05 8.40 -26.43
N ILE A 345 16.32 7.12 -26.67
CA ILE A 345 15.37 6.05 -26.35
C ILE A 345 15.17 5.96 -24.82
N ILE A 346 16.25 6.01 -24.07
CA ILE A 346 16.18 6.02 -22.59
C ILE A 346 15.34 7.19 -22.10
N ARG A 347 15.50 8.37 -22.69
CA ARG A 347 14.70 9.55 -22.32
C ARG A 347 13.21 9.34 -22.60
N MET A 348 12.83 8.74 -23.73
CA MET A 348 11.43 8.41 -24.00
C MET A 348 10.86 7.40 -22.99
N LEU A 349 11.61 6.34 -22.69
CA LEU A 349 11.19 5.33 -21.73
C LEU A 349 11.07 5.93 -20.32
N ALA A 350 12.02 6.77 -19.93
CA ALA A 350 12.00 7.46 -18.65
C ALA A 350 10.78 8.40 -18.51
N GLN A 351 10.39 9.10 -19.57
CA GLN A 351 9.21 9.97 -19.53
C GLN A 351 7.93 9.17 -19.30
N LEU A 352 7.78 8.03 -20.00
CA LEU A 352 6.62 7.14 -19.78
C LEU A 352 6.58 6.59 -18.36
N GLU A 353 7.71 6.11 -17.87
CA GLU A 353 7.81 5.57 -16.50
C GLU A 353 7.55 6.65 -15.45
N ASN A 354 8.12 7.84 -15.60
CA ASN A 354 7.88 8.98 -14.71
C ASN A 354 6.41 9.41 -14.71
N PHE A 355 5.72 9.31 -15.84
CA PHE A 355 4.29 9.57 -15.89
C PHE A 355 3.49 8.52 -15.11
N GLN A 356 3.79 7.23 -15.26
CA GLN A 356 3.17 6.17 -14.46
C GLN A 356 3.47 6.36 -12.96
N LYS A 357 4.72 6.70 -12.62
CA LYS A 357 5.13 7.04 -11.26
C LYS A 357 4.30 8.21 -10.70
N LYS A 358 4.13 9.29 -11.47
CA LYS A 358 3.30 10.43 -11.07
C LYS A 358 1.84 10.04 -10.81
N LEU A 359 1.27 9.16 -11.65
CA LEU A 359 -0.09 8.63 -11.44
C LEU A 359 -0.18 7.77 -10.19
N TRP A 360 0.86 6.98 -9.91
CA TRP A 360 0.94 6.15 -8.71
C TRP A 360 1.04 6.99 -7.45
N LEU A 361 1.93 7.98 -7.42
CA LEU A 361 2.17 8.85 -6.27
C LEU A 361 1.07 9.92 -6.08
N LYS A 362 0.28 10.23 -7.13
CA LYS A 362 -0.91 11.09 -6.99
C LYS A 362 -1.78 10.58 -5.84
N LYS A 363 -2.06 11.42 -4.85
CA LYS A 363 -2.99 11.10 -3.78
C LYS A 363 -4.37 10.81 -4.35
N LYS A 364 -5.10 9.88 -3.73
CA LYS A 364 -6.36 9.39 -4.28
C LYS A 364 -7.55 10.15 -3.74
N PHE A 365 -8.57 10.30 -4.59
CA PHE A 365 -9.84 10.87 -4.15
C PHE A 365 -10.57 9.93 -3.20
N VAL A 366 -11.26 10.51 -2.23
CA VAL A 366 -12.25 9.80 -1.43
C VAL A 366 -13.54 9.69 -2.25
N VAL A 367 -13.95 8.47 -2.55
CA VAL A 367 -15.14 8.19 -3.36
C VAL A 367 -16.31 7.64 -2.55
N GLN A 368 -16.12 7.41 -1.27
CA GLN A 368 -17.15 7.13 -0.27
C GLN A 368 -16.65 7.54 1.11
N SER A 369 -17.50 8.13 1.91
CA SER A 369 -17.21 8.52 3.29
C SER A 369 -18.49 8.38 4.12
N ASP A 370 -18.50 7.44 5.07
CA ASP A 370 -19.66 7.16 5.90
C ASP A 370 -19.27 6.87 7.34
N TYR A 371 -20.25 6.89 8.24
CA TYR A 371 -20.06 6.68 9.67
C TYR A 371 -20.89 5.50 10.16
N CYS A 372 -20.26 4.67 10.99
CA CYS A 372 -20.95 3.72 11.85
C CYS A 372 -20.90 4.23 13.28
N ILE A 373 -22.07 4.47 13.90
CA ILE A 373 -22.19 5.10 15.20
C ILE A 373 -23.21 4.40 16.08
N THR A 374 -22.91 4.17 17.34
CA THR A 374 -23.85 3.59 18.29
C THR A 374 -24.95 4.59 18.67
N LEU A 375 -26.18 4.11 18.88
CA LEU A 375 -27.37 4.96 19.11
C LEU A 375 -27.27 5.85 20.33
N ASP A 376 -26.50 5.46 21.35
CA ASP A 376 -26.24 6.31 22.54
C ASP A 376 -25.61 7.68 22.19
N ARG A 377 -24.99 7.76 20.99
CA ARG A 377 -24.35 9.00 20.49
C ARG A 377 -25.19 9.71 19.43
N VAL A 378 -26.31 9.13 19.03
CA VAL A 378 -27.20 9.71 18.01
C VAL A 378 -28.30 10.55 18.70
N PRO A 379 -28.53 11.81 18.31
CA PRO A 379 -29.59 12.62 18.88
C PRO A 379 -30.99 12.00 18.69
N GLU A 380 -31.79 11.93 19.77
CA GLU A 380 -33.14 11.35 19.74
C GLU A 380 -34.08 11.99 18.70
N LYS A 381 -33.81 13.24 18.29
CA LYS A 381 -34.58 13.91 17.24
C LYS A 381 -34.50 13.20 15.88
N LEU A 382 -33.47 12.39 15.65
CA LEU A 382 -33.28 11.62 14.41
C LEU A 382 -33.91 10.22 14.49
N TYR A 383 -34.32 9.76 15.67
CA TYR A 383 -34.90 8.41 15.86
C TYR A 383 -36.14 8.12 14.99
N PRO A 384 -37.08 9.07 14.76
CA PRO A 384 -38.19 8.82 13.85
C PRO A 384 -37.79 8.43 12.43
N GLU A 385 -36.72 9.03 11.90
CA GLU A 385 -36.19 8.70 10.56
C GLU A 385 -35.49 7.32 10.59
N ILE A 386 -34.78 6.98 11.66
CA ILE A 386 -34.12 5.69 11.84
C ILE A 386 -35.16 4.56 11.91
N VAL A 387 -36.22 4.75 12.69
CA VAL A 387 -37.34 3.79 12.81
C VAL A 387 -37.99 3.51 11.45
N ALA A 388 -38.11 4.52 10.61
CA ALA A 388 -38.70 4.40 9.29
C ALA A 388 -37.79 3.72 8.24
N ASN A 389 -36.50 3.61 8.53
CA ASN A 389 -35.53 3.07 7.58
C ASN A 389 -35.50 1.53 7.59
N GLU A 390 -36.11 0.94 6.54
CA GLU A 390 -36.18 -0.50 6.39
C GLU A 390 -34.82 -1.16 6.11
N ALA A 391 -33.95 -0.49 5.38
CA ALA A 391 -32.63 -1.02 5.02
C ALA A 391 -31.75 -1.17 6.28
N GLN A 392 -31.70 -0.13 7.13
CA GLN A 392 -30.99 -0.19 8.39
C GLN A 392 -31.57 -1.25 9.34
N ARG A 393 -32.90 -1.39 9.41
CA ARG A 393 -33.53 -2.43 10.20
C ARG A 393 -33.12 -3.83 9.73
N LYS A 394 -33.16 -4.09 8.43
CA LYS A 394 -32.74 -5.38 7.84
C LYS A 394 -31.28 -5.69 8.15
N GLU A 395 -30.42 -4.67 8.08
CA GLU A 395 -29.01 -4.84 8.43
C GLU A 395 -28.83 -5.20 9.91
N TRP A 396 -29.55 -4.56 10.82
CA TRP A 396 -29.54 -4.93 12.23
C TRP A 396 -30.06 -6.35 12.51
N VAL A 397 -31.09 -6.81 11.77
CA VAL A 397 -31.52 -8.21 11.83
C VAL A 397 -30.40 -9.12 11.36
N ARG A 398 -29.73 -8.81 10.26
CA ARG A 398 -28.63 -9.60 9.69
C ARG A 398 -27.42 -9.65 10.63
N LEU A 399 -27.02 -8.53 11.20
CA LEU A 399 -25.81 -8.44 12.02
C LEU A 399 -26.03 -8.83 13.47
N PHE A 400 -27.15 -8.45 14.06
CA PHE A 400 -27.36 -8.48 15.50
C PHE A 400 -28.55 -9.33 15.94
N ALA A 401 -29.28 -9.93 15.02
CA ALA A 401 -30.47 -10.75 15.28
C ALA A 401 -31.46 -10.03 16.20
N ILE A 402 -31.76 -8.75 15.92
CA ILE A 402 -32.66 -7.94 16.74
C ILE A 402 -34.11 -8.46 16.73
N ASP A 403 -34.51 -9.20 15.69
CA ASP A 403 -35.80 -9.87 15.53
C ASP A 403 -36.05 -10.96 16.59
N GLU A 404 -35.04 -11.41 17.27
CA GLU A 404 -35.12 -12.35 18.40
C GLU A 404 -35.31 -11.66 19.75
N ILE A 405 -35.33 -10.33 19.84
CA ILE A 405 -35.57 -9.62 21.08
C ILE A 405 -37.05 -9.73 21.44
N LYS A 406 -37.29 -10.51 22.48
CA LYS A 406 -38.66 -10.69 23.04
C LYS A 406 -38.91 -9.63 24.09
N GLY A 407 -40.10 -9.03 24.03
CA GLY A 407 -40.49 -8.06 25.03
C GLY A 407 -40.86 -8.73 26.35
N ASP A 408 -40.73 -7.98 27.43
CA ASP A 408 -41.23 -8.29 28.76
C ASP A 408 -41.82 -7.01 29.39
N LEU A 409 -42.03 -6.98 30.70
CA LEU A 409 -42.61 -5.82 31.40
C LEU A 409 -41.71 -4.56 31.35
N THR A 410 -40.44 -4.72 30.98
CA THR A 410 -39.44 -3.66 30.97
C THR A 410 -38.75 -3.51 29.64
N THR A 411 -38.84 -4.47 28.76
CA THR A 411 -38.13 -4.54 27.49
C THR A 411 -39.11 -4.47 26.32
N GLU A 412 -38.95 -3.52 25.43
CA GLU A 412 -39.70 -3.40 24.18
C GLU A 412 -39.32 -4.54 23.21
N ALA A 413 -40.34 -5.20 22.65
CA ALA A 413 -40.12 -6.24 21.68
C ALA A 413 -39.75 -5.70 20.30
N TYR A 414 -39.08 -6.51 19.51
CA TYR A 414 -38.93 -6.22 18.08
C TYR A 414 -40.30 -6.06 17.38
N SER A 415 -40.41 -5.09 16.53
CA SER A 415 -41.61 -4.82 15.71
C SER A 415 -41.25 -4.33 14.31
N GLU A 416 -42.17 -4.40 13.37
CA GLU A 416 -42.02 -3.86 12.01
C GLU A 416 -43.13 -2.88 11.70
N PRO A 417 -42.81 -1.55 11.60
CA PRO A 417 -41.55 -0.89 11.89
C PRO A 417 -41.16 -0.97 13.37
N LEU A 418 -39.88 -0.68 13.67
CA LEU A 418 -39.39 -0.52 15.03
C LEU A 418 -40.06 0.65 15.73
N THR A 419 -39.98 0.70 17.06
CA THR A 419 -40.46 1.85 17.87
C THR A 419 -39.29 2.72 18.31
N VAL A 420 -39.55 3.99 18.60
CA VAL A 420 -38.52 4.87 19.19
C VAL A 420 -38.06 4.34 20.55
N GLU A 421 -38.96 3.74 21.31
CA GLU A 421 -38.66 3.16 22.62
C GLU A 421 -37.72 1.95 22.49
N PHE A 422 -37.90 1.12 21.45
CA PHE A 422 -36.96 0.03 21.15
C PHE A 422 -35.54 0.56 20.92
N LEU A 423 -35.40 1.67 20.19
CA LEU A 423 -34.07 2.27 19.93
C LEU A 423 -33.44 2.76 21.24
N LYS A 424 -34.23 3.44 22.11
CA LYS A 424 -33.73 3.92 23.42
C LYS A 424 -33.24 2.80 24.32
N GLN A 425 -33.87 1.66 24.25
CA GLN A 425 -33.48 0.50 25.05
C GLN A 425 -32.30 -0.32 24.47
N ASN A 426 -31.93 -0.02 23.21
CA ASN A 426 -30.82 -0.68 22.54
C ASN A 426 -29.74 0.33 22.12
N PRO A 427 -29.09 1.02 23.06
CA PRO A 427 -28.22 2.16 22.79
C PRO A 427 -26.95 1.81 22.04
N PHE A 428 -26.55 0.53 22.01
CA PHE A 428 -25.35 0.08 21.31
C PHE A 428 -25.60 -0.50 19.92
N LEU A 429 -26.83 -0.42 19.38
CA LEU A 429 -27.08 -0.69 17.97
C LEU A 429 -26.24 0.28 17.13
N VAL A 430 -25.53 -0.26 16.17
CA VAL A 430 -24.65 0.53 15.29
C VAL A 430 -25.45 0.99 14.08
N LEU A 431 -25.66 2.29 13.96
CA LEU A 431 -26.26 2.93 12.80
C LEU A 431 -25.17 3.13 11.74
N ASP A 432 -25.47 2.80 10.48
CA ASP A 432 -24.60 3.06 9.33
C ASP A 432 -25.24 4.15 8.43
N THR A 433 -24.54 5.25 8.21
CA THR A 433 -25.04 6.38 7.42
C THR A 433 -25.21 6.06 5.93
N ASP A 434 -24.57 5.01 5.41
CA ASP A 434 -24.74 4.56 4.01
C ASP A 434 -26.18 4.13 3.68
N PHE A 435 -26.98 3.77 4.69
CA PHE A 435 -28.40 3.44 4.51
C PHE A 435 -29.32 4.67 4.47
N PHE A 436 -28.79 5.88 4.66
CA PHE A 436 -29.55 7.11 4.75
C PHE A 436 -29.15 8.09 3.64
N ASP A 437 -30.00 9.09 3.41
CA ASP A 437 -29.68 10.15 2.47
C ASP A 437 -28.61 11.12 3.02
N ALA A 438 -28.04 11.95 2.14
CA ALA A 438 -27.03 12.92 2.52
C ALA A 438 -27.51 13.90 3.60
N LYS A 439 -28.79 14.26 3.59
CA LYS A 439 -29.37 15.20 4.56
C LYS A 439 -29.36 14.63 5.98
N PHE A 440 -29.74 13.38 6.14
CA PHE A 440 -29.65 12.71 7.44
C PHE A 440 -28.21 12.67 7.94
N LYS A 441 -27.25 12.26 7.07
CA LYS A 441 -25.83 12.24 7.40
C LYS A 441 -25.32 13.61 7.83
N HIS A 442 -25.65 14.68 7.09
CA HIS A 442 -25.26 16.04 7.44
C HIS A 442 -25.83 16.48 8.78
N GLN A 443 -27.08 16.14 9.08
CA GLN A 443 -27.71 16.46 10.38
C GLN A 443 -27.04 15.71 11.54
N LEU A 444 -26.65 14.47 11.31
CA LEU A 444 -25.93 13.66 12.29
C LEU A 444 -24.54 14.25 12.55
N VAL A 445 -23.73 14.49 11.51
CA VAL A 445 -22.39 15.06 11.63
C VAL A 445 -22.42 16.43 12.28
N LYS A 446 -23.35 17.30 11.88
CA LYS A 446 -23.57 18.62 12.50
C LYS A 446 -23.86 18.54 14.00
N SER A 447 -24.43 17.43 14.48
CA SER A 447 -24.73 17.26 15.91
C SER A 447 -23.50 16.83 16.73
N MET A 448 -22.38 16.48 16.08
CA MET A 448 -21.14 16.08 16.72
C MET A 448 -20.25 17.31 16.93
N GLU A 449 -19.84 17.56 18.17
CA GLU A 449 -18.81 18.54 18.48
C GLU A 449 -17.44 17.88 18.39
N ASN A 450 -16.48 18.48 17.71
CA ASN A 450 -15.15 17.90 17.46
C ASN A 450 -15.23 16.51 16.78
N VAL A 451 -15.73 16.49 15.55
CA VAL A 451 -16.04 15.27 14.78
C VAL A 451 -14.90 14.25 14.79
N ASP A 452 -13.68 14.70 14.49
CA ASP A 452 -12.51 13.81 14.46
C ASP A 452 -12.09 13.30 15.86
N GLU A 453 -12.28 14.12 16.89
CA GLU A 453 -11.98 13.70 18.26
C GLU A 453 -13.00 12.67 18.77
N GLN A 454 -14.26 12.81 18.40
CA GLN A 454 -15.31 11.86 18.75
C GLN A 454 -15.24 10.56 17.93
N THR A 455 -14.55 10.55 16.80
CA THR A 455 -14.38 9.36 15.97
C THR A 455 -13.32 8.44 16.61
N ASN A 456 -13.73 7.22 17.01
CA ASN A 456 -12.88 6.22 17.65
C ASN A 456 -12.06 5.41 16.65
N GLY A 457 -12.53 5.26 15.40
CA GLY A 457 -11.88 4.46 14.39
C GLY A 457 -12.00 5.03 12.99
N LEU A 458 -11.02 4.71 12.16
CA LEU A 458 -11.03 4.98 10.73
C LEU A 458 -10.74 3.68 9.98
N LEU A 459 -11.66 3.27 9.11
CA LEU A 459 -11.49 2.14 8.21
C LEU A 459 -11.31 2.67 6.79
N ILE A 460 -10.27 2.22 6.09
CA ILE A 460 -9.95 2.69 4.74
C ILE A 460 -9.99 1.50 3.79
N ASN A 461 -10.97 1.48 2.90
CA ASN A 461 -11.03 0.51 1.81
C ASN A 461 -10.19 1.01 0.63
N SER A 462 -8.96 0.57 0.58
CA SER A 462 -7.97 0.99 -0.42
C SER A 462 -6.76 0.05 -0.43
N GLU A 463 -5.98 0.14 -1.49
CA GLU A 463 -4.60 -0.32 -1.48
C GLU A 463 -3.81 0.46 -0.42
N ASN A 464 -3.00 -0.23 0.38
CA ASN A 464 -2.41 0.33 1.59
C ASN A 464 -1.36 1.43 1.35
N PHE A 465 -0.58 1.37 0.28
CA PHE A 465 0.34 2.45 -0.08
C PHE A 465 -0.44 3.76 -0.33
N GLN A 466 -1.54 3.68 -1.09
CA GLN A 466 -2.39 4.83 -1.38
C GLN A 466 -3.07 5.40 -0.13
N ALA A 467 -3.52 4.52 0.77
CA ALA A 467 -4.07 4.93 2.06
C ALA A 467 -3.03 5.65 2.92
N LEU A 468 -1.82 5.07 3.03
CA LEU A 468 -0.72 5.67 3.79
C LEU A 468 -0.31 7.03 3.24
N GLU A 469 -0.26 7.21 1.91
CA GLU A 469 0.02 8.49 1.26
C GLU A 469 -1.05 9.56 1.58
N LEU A 470 -2.33 9.19 1.59
CA LEU A 470 -3.40 10.12 1.96
C LEU A 470 -3.31 10.56 3.43
N LEU A 471 -2.86 9.68 4.31
CA LEU A 471 -2.77 9.93 5.75
C LEU A 471 -1.61 10.85 6.16
N GLN A 472 -0.61 11.12 5.28
CA GLN A 472 0.64 11.80 5.62
C GLN A 472 0.45 13.15 6.31
N GLU A 473 -0.51 13.96 5.89
CA GLU A 473 -0.71 15.29 6.51
C GLU A 473 -1.53 15.21 7.80
N LYS A 474 -2.58 14.38 7.84
CA LYS A 474 -3.53 14.33 8.96
C LYS A 474 -3.02 13.49 10.13
N PHE A 475 -2.21 12.46 9.86
CA PHE A 475 -1.75 11.50 10.88
C PHE A 475 -0.23 11.50 11.11
N ALA A 476 0.51 12.46 10.56
CA ALA A 476 1.95 12.59 10.77
C ALA A 476 2.31 12.52 12.26
N ARG A 477 3.21 11.60 12.65
CA ARG A 477 3.69 11.42 14.03
C ARG A 477 2.57 11.27 15.09
N ARG A 478 1.46 10.59 14.76
CA ARG A 478 0.34 10.38 15.69
C ARG A 478 0.20 8.94 16.17
N ALA A 479 0.56 7.97 15.38
CA ALA A 479 0.42 6.58 15.74
C ALA A 479 1.42 6.18 16.84
N LYS A 480 0.90 5.69 17.97
CA LYS A 480 1.68 5.15 19.09
C LYS A 480 2.12 3.71 18.83
N CYS A 481 1.28 2.96 18.13
CA CYS A 481 1.52 1.58 17.74
C CYS A 481 1.18 1.40 16.26
N ALA A 482 2.05 0.73 15.53
CA ALA A 482 1.69 0.10 14.27
C ALA A 482 1.82 -1.42 14.45
N TYR A 483 0.72 -2.13 14.29
CA TYR A 483 0.69 -3.59 14.23
C TYR A 483 0.29 -4.00 12.82
N ILE A 484 1.09 -4.82 12.17
CA ILE A 484 0.78 -5.31 10.83
C ILE A 484 0.98 -6.82 10.69
N ASP A 485 0.10 -7.43 9.89
CA ASP A 485 0.13 -8.84 9.53
C ASP A 485 0.19 -8.98 8.00
N PRO A 486 1.37 -8.74 7.37
CA PRO A 486 1.50 -8.77 5.92
C PRO A 486 1.35 -10.20 5.38
N PRO A 487 1.09 -10.37 4.06
CA PRO A 487 1.12 -11.70 3.45
C PRO A 487 2.46 -12.38 3.67
N TYR A 488 2.46 -13.62 4.18
CA TYR A 488 3.68 -14.33 4.57
C TYR A 488 4.50 -14.89 3.41
N ASN A 489 3.99 -14.77 2.19
CA ASN A 489 4.66 -15.28 1.00
C ASN A 489 4.97 -16.80 1.07
N ALA A 490 4.30 -17.52 1.96
CA ALA A 490 4.37 -18.96 2.10
C ALA A 490 3.56 -19.65 1.00
N LYS A 491 3.71 -20.98 0.84
CA LYS A 491 2.96 -21.75 -0.16
C LYS A 491 1.45 -21.66 -0.02
N SER A 492 0.95 -21.32 1.18
CA SER A 492 -0.47 -21.14 1.48
C SER A 492 -0.96 -19.71 1.24
N SER A 493 -0.07 -18.74 1.14
CA SER A 493 -0.33 -17.30 0.97
C SER A 493 0.63 -16.68 -0.05
N GLU A 494 0.97 -17.45 -1.08
CA GLU A 494 1.91 -17.03 -2.12
C GLU A 494 1.30 -15.94 -2.98
N ILE A 495 1.96 -14.79 -3.03
CA ILE A 495 1.62 -13.72 -3.96
C ILE A 495 2.13 -14.13 -5.34
N MET A 496 1.28 -14.05 -6.36
CA MET A 496 1.69 -14.33 -7.73
C MET A 496 2.38 -13.11 -8.32
N TYR A 497 3.70 -13.19 -8.47
CA TYR A 497 4.52 -12.13 -9.06
C TYR A 497 4.75 -12.37 -10.55
N LYS A 498 4.70 -11.32 -11.35
CA LYS A 498 5.00 -11.36 -12.78
C LYS A 498 6.44 -11.82 -13.07
N ASN A 499 7.36 -11.49 -12.19
CA ASN A 499 8.73 -11.97 -12.24
C ASN A 499 8.92 -13.22 -11.36
N THR A 500 9.95 -13.98 -11.62
CA THR A 500 10.30 -15.18 -10.84
C THR A 500 10.98 -14.85 -9.50
N PHE A 501 11.07 -13.56 -9.12
CA PHE A 501 11.79 -13.10 -7.94
C PHE A 501 10.87 -12.95 -6.73
N LYS A 502 10.30 -14.04 -6.28
CA LYS A 502 9.34 -14.10 -5.19
C LYS A 502 9.75 -13.29 -3.95
N HIS A 503 10.94 -13.52 -3.42
CA HIS A 503 11.42 -12.86 -2.21
C HIS A 503 11.78 -11.38 -2.45
N ALA A 504 12.40 -11.06 -3.59
CA ALA A 504 12.73 -9.68 -3.93
C ALA A 504 11.48 -8.81 -4.10
N SER A 505 10.46 -9.33 -4.76
CA SER A 505 9.18 -8.63 -4.94
C SER A 505 8.48 -8.38 -3.61
N TRP A 506 8.49 -9.38 -2.70
CA TRP A 506 7.95 -9.22 -1.35
C TRP A 506 8.71 -8.16 -0.54
N LEU A 507 10.04 -8.15 -0.64
CA LEU A 507 10.86 -7.12 0.01
C LEU A 507 10.53 -5.71 -0.51
N SER A 508 10.32 -5.54 -1.82
CA SER A 508 9.90 -4.25 -2.39
C SER A 508 8.49 -3.85 -1.93
N LEU A 509 7.56 -4.82 -1.83
CA LEU A 509 6.24 -4.58 -1.24
C LEU A 509 6.37 -3.99 0.17
N MET A 510 7.15 -4.64 1.04
CA MET A 510 7.32 -4.24 2.44
C MET A 510 8.08 -2.91 2.56
N GLU A 511 9.19 -2.77 1.82
CA GLU A 511 10.01 -1.54 1.82
C GLU A 511 9.17 -0.31 1.49
N ASN A 512 8.39 -0.36 0.41
CA ASN A 512 7.58 0.78 -0.01
C ASN A 512 6.58 1.21 1.08
N ARG A 513 5.89 0.27 1.74
CA ARG A 513 4.87 0.57 2.74
C ARG A 513 5.46 0.99 4.08
N ILE A 514 6.52 0.33 4.53
CA ILE A 514 7.18 0.67 5.79
C ILE A 514 7.79 2.09 5.70
N ASN A 515 8.41 2.45 4.58
CA ASN A 515 8.96 3.79 4.37
C ASN A 515 7.91 4.89 4.49
N VAL A 516 6.72 4.68 3.95
CA VAL A 516 5.63 5.67 4.06
C VAL A 516 5.03 5.65 5.47
N ALA A 517 4.81 4.47 6.04
CA ALA A 517 4.17 4.30 7.35
C ALA A 517 4.99 4.92 8.49
N ARG A 518 6.34 4.88 8.42
CA ARG A 518 7.20 5.41 9.49
C ARG A 518 6.96 6.89 9.79
N ASN A 519 6.55 7.69 8.77
CA ASN A 519 6.26 9.10 8.95
C ASN A 519 5.00 9.36 9.80
N LEU A 520 4.12 8.37 9.92
CA LEU A 520 2.91 8.44 10.73
C LEU A 520 3.18 8.09 12.20
N LEU A 521 4.34 7.49 12.50
CA LEU A 521 4.71 7.00 13.83
C LEU A 521 5.28 8.12 14.68
N ARG A 522 4.96 8.07 15.98
CA ARG A 522 5.53 8.95 17.01
C ARG A 522 6.98 8.54 17.32
N ASP A 523 7.75 9.44 17.87
CA ASP A 523 9.12 9.14 18.32
C ASP A 523 9.16 8.07 19.43
N ASP A 524 8.10 8.00 20.25
CA ASP A 524 7.90 7.00 21.31
C ASP A 524 6.98 5.85 20.88
N SER A 525 6.89 5.56 19.60
CA SER A 525 6.04 4.50 19.06
C SER A 525 6.65 3.11 19.18
N VAL A 526 5.80 2.10 19.00
CA VAL A 526 6.19 0.70 18.85
C VAL A 526 5.71 0.23 17.48
N PHE A 527 6.60 -0.38 16.70
CA PHE A 527 6.26 -0.99 15.44
C PHE A 527 6.34 -2.51 15.54
N GLU A 528 5.26 -3.19 15.25
CA GLU A 528 5.05 -4.62 15.45
C GLU A 528 4.69 -5.29 14.13
N ILE A 529 5.46 -6.32 13.74
CA ILE A 529 5.27 -7.01 12.46
C ILE A 529 5.16 -8.51 12.71
N ALA A 530 3.98 -9.07 12.43
CA ALA A 530 3.77 -10.50 12.46
C ALA A 530 4.32 -11.16 11.18
N ILE A 531 4.98 -12.31 11.30
CA ILE A 531 5.57 -13.03 10.16
C ILE A 531 5.78 -14.52 10.50
N ASP A 532 5.80 -15.38 9.48
CA ASP A 532 6.20 -16.78 9.60
C ASP A 532 7.69 -17.00 9.30
N GLU A 533 8.13 -18.25 9.30
CA GLU A 533 9.52 -18.63 9.05
C GLU A 533 10.03 -18.35 7.63
N VAL A 534 9.14 -18.15 6.64
CA VAL A 534 9.52 -18.06 5.22
C VAL A 534 10.29 -16.78 4.91
N GLU A 535 9.78 -15.64 5.38
CA GLU A 535 10.39 -14.33 5.14
C GLU A 535 11.01 -13.71 6.39
N ASN A 536 10.95 -14.36 7.54
CA ASN A 536 11.43 -13.86 8.81
C ASN A 536 12.84 -13.25 8.75
N ALA A 537 13.83 -14.02 8.28
CA ALA A 537 15.22 -13.54 8.23
C ALA A 537 15.42 -12.34 7.30
N ARG A 538 14.69 -12.31 6.17
CA ARG A 538 14.76 -11.19 5.21
C ARG A 538 14.10 -9.94 5.74
N LEU A 539 12.97 -10.09 6.42
CA LEU A 539 12.28 -8.99 7.09
C LEU A 539 13.17 -8.37 8.17
N CYS A 540 13.86 -9.17 8.96
CA CYS A 540 14.81 -8.67 9.95
C CYS A 540 15.86 -7.75 9.32
N LEU A 541 16.52 -8.22 8.25
CA LEU A 541 17.56 -7.46 7.55
C LEU A 541 17.00 -6.19 6.89
N LEU A 542 15.79 -6.26 6.35
CA LEU A 542 15.11 -5.10 5.76
C LEU A 542 14.82 -4.05 6.82
N ASN A 543 14.25 -4.47 7.94
CA ASN A 543 13.84 -3.57 9.01
C ASN A 543 15.03 -2.97 9.75
N ASP A 544 16.14 -3.69 9.89
CA ASP A 544 17.40 -3.16 10.44
C ASP A 544 17.90 -1.95 9.61
N ALA A 545 17.57 -1.91 8.31
CA ALA A 545 17.91 -0.78 7.44
C ALA A 545 16.83 0.32 7.40
N LEU A 546 15.55 0.01 7.59
CA LEU A 546 14.44 0.96 7.48
C LEU A 546 14.03 1.58 8.81
N LEU A 547 14.19 0.84 9.90
CA LEU A 547 13.75 1.19 11.24
C LEU A 547 14.94 1.46 12.18
N ASP A 548 16.06 1.91 11.64
CA ASP A 548 17.33 2.20 12.33
C ASP A 548 17.22 3.32 13.37
N PHE A 549 16.14 4.11 13.36
CA PHE A 549 15.85 5.11 14.36
C PHE A 549 15.32 4.51 15.68
N TYR A 550 14.90 3.25 15.71
CA TYR A 550 14.59 2.54 16.94
C TYR A 550 15.86 1.96 17.56
N SER A 551 16.05 2.17 18.86
CA SER A 551 17.22 1.67 19.60
C SER A 551 17.04 0.25 20.16
N GLY A 552 15.81 -0.24 20.22
CA GLY A 552 15.45 -1.55 20.74
C GLY A 552 14.71 -2.44 19.74
N ARG A 553 14.99 -3.74 19.81
CA ARG A 553 14.28 -4.77 19.06
C ARG A 553 14.05 -6.00 19.92
N ALA A 554 12.88 -6.62 19.80
CA ALA A 554 12.56 -7.91 20.39
C ALA A 554 11.85 -8.81 19.38
N ASP A 555 12.37 -10.02 19.19
CA ASP A 555 11.75 -11.03 18.33
C ASP A 555 10.97 -12.01 19.23
N VAL A 556 9.67 -11.96 19.17
CA VAL A 556 8.76 -12.76 20.01
C VAL A 556 8.22 -13.93 19.18
N SER A 557 8.36 -15.15 19.72
CA SER A 557 7.75 -16.35 19.18
C SER A 557 6.45 -16.67 19.88
N ILE A 558 5.34 -16.71 19.15
CA ILE A 558 4.00 -16.97 19.68
C ILE A 558 3.53 -18.34 19.19
N VAL A 559 3.21 -19.23 20.12
CA VAL A 559 2.65 -20.56 19.80
C VAL A 559 1.18 -20.41 19.43
N ILE A 560 0.90 -20.39 18.13
CA ILE A 560 -0.46 -20.22 17.60
C ILE A 560 -1.19 -21.56 17.37
N ASN A 561 -0.44 -22.64 17.24
CA ASN A 561 -0.95 -24.00 17.06
C ASN A 561 -0.13 -24.99 17.86
N PRO A 562 -0.48 -25.25 19.13
CA PRO A 562 0.26 -26.17 19.99
C PRO A 562 0.41 -27.61 19.44
N SER A 563 -0.56 -28.04 18.60
CA SER A 563 -0.51 -29.37 17.94
C SER A 563 0.47 -29.42 16.78
N GLY A 564 0.95 -28.28 16.31
CA GLY A 564 1.81 -28.12 15.14
C GLY A 564 1.10 -28.40 13.81
N GLN A 565 1.54 -27.70 12.77
CA GLN A 565 1.17 -28.03 11.39
C GLN A 565 2.17 -29.08 10.87
N GLN A 566 1.67 -30.23 10.45
CA GLN A 566 2.52 -31.36 10.04
C GLN A 566 3.36 -31.01 8.81
N GLY A 567 4.68 -30.94 8.98
CA GLY A 567 5.68 -30.84 7.92
C GLY A 567 6.32 -32.22 7.63
N LYS A 568 7.21 -32.26 6.65
CA LYS A 568 7.92 -33.52 6.33
C LYS A 568 8.89 -33.96 7.43
N ASN A 569 9.53 -33.03 8.12
CA ASN A 569 10.56 -33.30 9.14
C ASN A 569 10.21 -32.67 10.49
N PHE A 570 9.73 -31.42 10.49
CA PHE A 570 9.32 -30.68 11.66
C PHE A 570 7.88 -30.21 11.52
N SER A 571 7.19 -30.06 12.65
CA SER A 571 5.86 -29.46 12.72
C SER A 571 6.00 -28.00 13.19
N THR A 572 5.52 -27.06 12.38
CA THR A 572 5.51 -25.64 12.77
C THR A 572 4.38 -25.36 13.73
N SER A 573 4.68 -24.75 14.86
CA SER A 573 3.69 -24.46 15.91
C SER A 573 3.58 -22.99 16.25
N SER A 574 4.52 -22.16 15.80
CA SER A 574 4.62 -20.75 16.19
C SER A 574 4.80 -19.84 14.97
N GLU A 575 4.46 -18.59 15.17
CA GLU A 575 4.78 -17.45 14.32
C GLU A 575 5.67 -16.49 15.10
N TYR A 576 6.23 -15.51 14.43
CA TYR A 576 7.06 -14.46 15.01
C TYR A 576 6.33 -13.13 14.97
N VAL A 577 6.57 -12.29 16.00
CA VAL A 577 6.25 -10.87 15.97
C VAL A 577 7.51 -10.09 16.33
N HIS A 578 7.94 -9.23 15.43
CA HIS A 578 9.08 -8.34 15.63
C HIS A 578 8.59 -7.02 16.21
N PHE A 579 9.14 -6.63 17.33
CA PHE A 579 8.90 -5.36 18.00
C PHE A 579 10.09 -4.44 17.80
N TYR A 580 9.85 -3.24 17.31
CA TYR A 580 10.82 -2.16 17.20
C TYR A 580 10.35 -1.00 18.09
N PHE A 581 11.21 -0.52 18.98
CA PHE A 581 10.86 0.46 20.01
C PHE A 581 12.09 1.24 20.49
N GLN A 582 11.90 2.33 21.22
CA GLN A 582 13.01 2.97 21.94
C GLN A 582 13.32 2.17 23.22
N ASP A 583 14.58 1.76 23.38
CA ASP A 583 15.01 0.97 24.55
C ASP A 583 15.24 1.88 25.76
N GLU A 584 14.15 2.45 26.25
CA GLU A 584 14.12 3.31 27.42
C GLU A 584 13.32 2.66 28.57
N PRO A 585 13.69 2.93 29.85
CA PRO A 585 12.96 2.38 30.98
C PRO A 585 11.47 2.72 30.97
N ASN A 586 10.61 1.72 31.15
CA ASN A 586 9.14 1.83 31.17
C ASN A 586 8.48 2.27 29.87
N MET A 587 9.22 2.21 28.75
CA MET A 587 8.69 2.49 27.42
C MET A 587 7.56 1.50 27.04
N LEU A 588 7.79 0.23 27.32
CA LEU A 588 6.83 -0.84 27.06
C LEU A 588 6.01 -1.16 28.30
N ALA A 589 4.74 -1.45 28.14
CA ALA A 589 3.89 -1.91 29.22
C ALA A 589 4.31 -3.32 29.69
N LYS A 590 4.07 -3.59 30.95
CA LYS A 590 4.36 -4.89 31.55
C LYS A 590 3.16 -5.84 31.42
N GLU A 591 3.44 -7.13 31.45
CA GLU A 591 2.45 -8.18 31.59
C GLU A 591 1.83 -8.12 32.97
N ILE A 592 0.52 -7.99 33.07
CA ILE A 592 -0.22 -8.01 34.36
C ILE A 592 -0.72 -9.43 34.59
N ARG A 593 -0.34 -10.00 35.73
CA ARG A 593 -0.74 -11.35 36.14
C ARG A 593 -1.69 -11.29 37.35
N SER A 594 -2.63 -12.24 37.39
CA SER A 594 -3.43 -12.46 38.59
C SER A 594 -2.54 -12.90 39.76
N GLU A 595 -3.00 -12.70 40.97
CA GLU A 595 -2.26 -13.13 42.18
C GLU A 595 -1.95 -14.64 42.15
N GLU A 596 -2.82 -15.45 41.60
CA GLU A 596 -2.62 -16.90 41.48
C GLU A 596 -1.48 -17.27 40.51
N ASN A 597 -1.23 -16.44 39.51
CA ASN A 597 -0.21 -16.63 38.48
C ASN A 597 0.99 -15.70 38.65
N ALA A 598 1.05 -14.98 39.77
CA ALA A 598 2.14 -14.06 40.07
C ALA A 598 3.49 -14.79 40.22
N ASP A 599 4.57 -14.07 39.89
CA ASP A 599 5.93 -14.59 40.12
C ASP A 599 6.29 -14.47 41.61
N VAL A 600 6.18 -15.59 42.30
CA VAL A 600 6.46 -15.66 43.74
C VAL A 600 7.86 -16.23 44.02
N ARG A 601 8.72 -15.43 44.60
CA ARG A 601 10.11 -15.82 44.90
C ARG A 601 10.49 -15.48 46.32
N GLY A 602 11.41 -16.29 46.93
CA GLY A 602 12.07 -15.90 48.15
C GLY A 602 12.83 -14.57 47.97
N PHE A 603 12.74 -13.66 48.94
CA PHE A 603 13.37 -12.35 48.83
C PHE A 603 14.86 -12.40 49.25
N MET A 604 15.28 -13.42 49.98
CA MET A 604 16.67 -13.68 50.24
C MET A 604 17.38 -14.29 49.05
N ASN A 605 18.60 -13.84 48.74
CA ASN A 605 19.38 -14.40 47.63
C ASN A 605 19.79 -15.84 47.97
N GLY A 606 19.15 -16.80 47.30
CA GLY A 606 19.36 -18.24 47.50
C GLY A 606 20.41 -18.89 46.57
N ALA A 607 21.02 -18.12 45.67
CA ALA A 607 21.97 -18.68 44.70
C ALA A 607 23.21 -19.26 45.42
N LYS A 608 23.50 -20.56 45.18
CA LYS A 608 24.71 -21.22 45.67
C LYS A 608 25.69 -21.36 44.49
N GLY A 609 26.26 -20.23 44.01
CA GLY A 609 27.24 -20.24 42.88
C GLY A 609 28.67 -20.07 43.38
N GLU A 610 29.61 -20.47 42.55
CA GLU A 610 31.04 -20.18 42.76
C GLU A 610 31.23 -18.65 42.76
N GLY A 611 31.94 -18.12 43.76
CA GLY A 611 32.22 -16.69 43.91
C GLY A 611 31.46 -15.97 45.02
N GLY A 612 30.58 -16.67 45.78
CA GLY A 612 29.95 -16.13 47.03
C GLY A 612 29.07 -14.90 46.87
N ASN A 613 28.54 -14.61 45.66
CA ASN A 613 27.69 -13.43 45.39
C ASN A 613 26.34 -13.42 46.15
N TYR A 614 26.04 -14.45 46.88
CA TYR A 614 24.86 -14.59 47.72
C TYR A 614 25.13 -14.25 49.21
N LEU A 615 26.40 -14.09 49.59
CA LEU A 615 26.82 -13.80 50.94
C LEU A 615 26.71 -12.31 51.28
N ARG A 616 26.53 -12.00 52.57
CA ARG A 616 26.57 -10.63 53.11
C ARG A 616 27.79 -9.85 52.61
N THR A 617 28.96 -10.50 52.61
CA THR A 617 30.23 -9.88 52.21
C THR A 617 30.25 -9.37 50.80
N SER A 618 29.41 -9.88 49.94
CA SER A 618 29.29 -9.45 48.50
C SER A 618 28.30 -8.30 48.28
N GLY A 619 27.57 -7.87 49.33
CA GLY A 619 26.57 -6.80 49.23
C GLY A 619 26.14 -6.35 50.64
N LYS A 620 27.00 -5.63 51.35
CA LYS A 620 26.78 -5.19 52.73
C LYS A 620 25.52 -4.33 52.91
N THR A 621 25.20 -3.45 51.93
CA THR A 621 24.01 -2.62 51.93
C THR A 621 22.70 -3.40 51.77
N CYS A 622 22.78 -4.69 51.47
CA CYS A 622 21.64 -5.61 51.37
C CYS A 622 21.46 -6.49 52.63
N PHE A 623 22.14 -6.17 53.72
CA PHE A 623 21.99 -6.87 55.00
C PHE A 623 21.40 -5.92 56.04
N TYR A 624 20.09 -5.99 56.24
CA TYR A 624 19.31 -5.15 57.16
C TYR A 624 18.08 -5.94 57.65
N PRO A 625 17.47 -5.61 58.82
CA PRO A 625 16.25 -6.27 59.28
C PRO A 625 15.03 -5.76 58.50
N ILE A 626 14.12 -6.68 58.19
CA ILE A 626 12.78 -6.38 57.73
C ILE A 626 11.82 -6.52 58.91
N TYR A 627 11.10 -5.46 59.24
CA TYR A 627 10.15 -5.40 60.32
C TYR A 627 8.79 -5.93 59.91
N VAL A 628 8.29 -6.88 60.71
CA VAL A 628 7.02 -7.56 60.49
C VAL A 628 6.14 -7.46 61.76
N LYS A 629 4.89 -7.08 61.58
CA LYS A 629 3.85 -7.09 62.57
C LYS A 629 2.56 -7.66 62.00
N ASP A 630 1.89 -8.55 62.72
CA ASP A 630 0.65 -9.20 62.28
C ASP A 630 0.73 -9.82 60.89
N ASN A 631 1.84 -10.49 60.59
CA ASN A 631 2.18 -11.06 59.24
C ASN A 631 2.33 -10.06 58.09
N ASN A 632 2.39 -8.76 58.38
CA ASN A 632 2.60 -7.72 57.35
C ASN A 632 3.99 -7.10 57.53
N VAL A 633 4.64 -6.78 56.40
CA VAL A 633 5.88 -6.00 56.34
C VAL A 633 5.54 -4.55 56.65
N ILE A 634 6.03 -4.05 57.82
CA ILE A 634 5.74 -2.69 58.29
C ILE A 634 6.88 -1.71 58.05
N GLY A 635 8.07 -2.19 57.67
CA GLY A 635 9.20 -1.33 57.37
C GLY A 635 10.54 -2.08 57.35
N PHE A 636 11.62 -1.31 57.27
CA PHE A 636 12.99 -1.80 57.14
C PHE A 636 13.92 -1.05 58.07
N GLY A 637 14.79 -1.76 58.77
CA GLY A 637 15.82 -1.16 59.59
C GLY A 637 17.03 -0.67 58.81
N ASP A 638 17.98 -0.07 59.49
CA ASP A 638 19.22 0.40 58.90
C ASP A 638 20.13 -0.78 58.50
N VAL A 639 21.07 -0.51 57.60
CA VAL A 639 22.10 -1.49 57.23
C VAL A 639 22.90 -1.86 58.47
N CYS A 640 23.01 -3.15 58.73
CA CYS A 640 23.76 -3.64 59.88
C CYS A 640 25.26 -3.40 59.72
N GLU A 641 25.92 -2.90 60.78
CA GLU A 641 27.37 -2.77 60.90
C GLU A 641 28.07 -4.13 60.66
N ASP A 642 29.29 -4.13 60.15
CA ASP A 642 30.01 -5.34 59.77
C ASP A 642 30.28 -6.31 60.97
N ASP A 643 30.37 -5.79 62.16
CA ASP A 643 30.59 -6.52 63.38
C ASP A 643 29.29 -6.98 64.08
N PHE A 644 28.16 -6.54 63.58
CA PHE A 644 26.85 -6.96 64.14
C PHE A 644 26.42 -8.27 63.46
N HIS A 645 26.24 -9.33 64.21
CA HIS A 645 25.76 -10.63 63.79
C HIS A 645 24.48 -11.00 64.60
N PRO A 646 23.30 -11.04 63.91
CA PRO A 646 22.04 -11.41 64.54
C PRO A 646 22.09 -12.84 65.09
N ILE A 647 21.46 -13.05 66.18
CA ILE A 647 21.43 -14.37 66.86
C ILE A 647 20.65 -15.44 66.14
N SER A 648 19.75 -15.02 65.31
CA SER A 648 18.97 -15.90 64.40
C SER A 648 18.37 -15.13 63.26
N ALA A 649 17.84 -15.85 62.22
CA ALA A 649 17.13 -15.27 61.13
C ALA A 649 15.84 -14.51 61.51
N ASN A 650 15.26 -14.89 62.67
CA ASN A 650 14.04 -14.28 63.17
C ASN A 650 14.27 -13.82 64.60
N VAL A 651 14.21 -12.54 64.87
CA VAL A 651 14.38 -11.94 66.25
C VAL A 651 13.08 -11.24 66.63
N VAL A 652 12.52 -11.58 67.78
CA VAL A 652 11.32 -10.95 68.28
C VAL A 652 11.71 -9.80 69.21
N ASN A 653 11.26 -8.59 68.87
CA ASN A 653 11.52 -7.38 69.63
C ASN A 653 10.18 -6.71 70.01
N GLY A 654 9.65 -7.01 71.16
CA GLY A 654 8.31 -6.61 71.54
C GLY A 654 7.24 -7.23 70.66
N ASP A 655 6.44 -6.41 70.02
CA ASP A 655 5.39 -6.84 69.06
C ASP A 655 5.90 -6.95 67.60
N ILE A 656 7.17 -6.66 67.35
CA ILE A 656 7.78 -6.64 66.00
C ILE A 656 8.66 -7.88 65.88
N LEU A 657 8.49 -8.55 64.77
CA LEU A 657 9.38 -9.61 64.27
C LEU A 657 10.39 -9.00 63.28
N GLU A 658 11.66 -9.06 63.66
CA GLU A 658 12.77 -8.67 62.78
C GLU A 658 13.26 -9.89 62.06
N ILE A 659 13.21 -9.81 60.69
CA ILE A 659 13.68 -10.89 59.81
C ILE A 659 14.98 -10.45 59.15
N TYR A 660 16.02 -11.26 59.31
CA TYR A 660 17.35 -11.07 58.71
C TYR A 660 17.59 -12.09 57.60
N PRO A 661 18.40 -11.77 56.59
CA PRO A 661 18.71 -12.70 55.47
C PRO A 661 19.74 -13.74 55.91
N ILE A 662 19.32 -14.65 56.80
CA ILE A 662 20.11 -15.78 57.31
C ILE A 662 19.40 -17.07 56.90
N ASP A 663 20.16 -17.99 56.29
CA ASP A 663 19.58 -19.27 55.83
C ASP A 663 19.42 -20.28 56.97
N ALA A 664 18.84 -21.46 56.64
CA ALA A 664 18.60 -22.51 57.62
C ALA A 664 19.89 -23.12 58.23
N GLU A 665 21.03 -22.97 57.55
CA GLU A 665 22.35 -23.39 58.01
C GLU A 665 23.06 -22.31 58.82
N GLY A 666 22.40 -21.16 59.09
CA GLY A 666 22.96 -20.05 59.88
C GLY A 666 23.92 -19.16 59.09
N VAL A 667 23.97 -19.28 57.74
CA VAL A 667 24.84 -18.48 56.89
C VAL A 667 24.18 -17.12 56.59
N GLU A 668 24.92 -16.04 56.88
CA GLU A 668 24.50 -14.69 56.56
C GLU A 668 24.56 -14.46 55.03
N ARG A 669 23.40 -14.28 54.50
CA ARG A 669 23.17 -13.99 53.07
C ARG A 669 22.89 -12.52 52.87
N LYS A 670 22.31 -12.15 51.75
CA LYS A 670 21.86 -10.79 51.47
C LYS A 670 20.44 -10.80 50.89
N TRP A 671 19.72 -9.72 51.12
CA TRP A 671 18.49 -9.46 50.37
C TRP A 671 18.80 -9.23 48.89
N LEU A 672 17.78 -9.37 48.04
CA LEU A 672 17.90 -9.09 46.59
C LEU A 672 18.02 -7.58 46.29
N PHE A 673 17.59 -6.72 47.22
CA PHE A 673 17.59 -5.26 47.08
C PHE A 673 18.40 -4.61 48.19
N GLY A 674 19.06 -3.49 47.86
CA GLY A 674 19.69 -2.63 48.87
C GLY A 674 18.67 -1.92 49.74
N ARG A 675 19.14 -1.44 50.91
CA ARG A 675 18.27 -0.74 51.87
C ARG A 675 17.65 0.52 51.31
N ASP A 676 18.34 1.22 50.41
CA ASP A 676 17.93 2.44 49.72
C ASP A 676 16.79 2.24 48.72
N THR A 677 16.66 1.06 48.14
CA THR A 677 15.71 0.74 47.07
C THR A 677 14.58 -0.19 47.50
N VAL A 678 14.67 -0.85 48.64
CA VAL A 678 13.67 -1.84 49.06
C VAL A 678 12.32 -1.22 49.42
N SER A 679 12.29 0.03 49.83
CA SER A 679 11.05 0.75 50.15
C SER A 679 10.10 0.88 48.95
N ASP A 680 10.65 0.95 47.74
CA ASP A 680 9.88 1.08 46.49
C ASP A 680 9.07 -0.18 46.18
N ILE A 681 9.47 -1.32 46.71
CA ILE A 681 8.84 -2.62 46.48
C ILE A 681 8.14 -3.19 47.70
N GLN A 682 7.91 -2.39 48.75
CA GLN A 682 7.33 -2.88 50.03
C GLN A 682 5.96 -3.56 49.79
N SER A 683 5.14 -3.04 48.89
CA SER A 683 3.84 -3.62 48.52
C SER A 683 3.92 -5.00 47.85
N GLU A 684 5.08 -5.34 47.28
CA GLU A 684 5.33 -6.66 46.70
C GLU A 684 5.82 -7.69 47.73
N LEU A 685 6.17 -7.27 48.93
CA LEU A 685 6.73 -8.13 49.96
C LEU A 685 5.64 -8.64 50.92
N SER A 686 5.69 -9.92 51.19
CA SER A 686 4.84 -10.58 52.16
C SER A 686 5.61 -11.59 52.99
N VAL A 687 5.01 -12.03 54.08
CA VAL A 687 5.64 -12.92 55.04
C VAL A 687 5.06 -14.32 54.91
N LYS A 688 5.92 -15.31 54.86
CA LYS A 688 5.53 -16.71 54.80
C LYS A 688 6.26 -17.52 55.85
N LYS A 689 5.53 -18.32 56.64
CA LYS A 689 6.13 -19.27 57.57
C LYS A 689 6.54 -20.55 56.82
N ASN A 690 7.82 -20.85 56.81
CA ASN A 690 8.37 -22.07 56.24
C ASN A 690 7.97 -23.27 57.12
N ARG A 691 7.29 -24.24 56.56
CA ARG A 691 6.78 -25.42 57.29
C ARG A 691 7.88 -26.36 57.76
N ASN A 692 9.02 -26.39 57.08
CA ASN A 692 10.12 -27.30 57.39
C ASN A 692 11.05 -26.75 58.43
N THR A 693 11.35 -25.44 58.40
CA THR A 693 12.28 -24.77 59.33
C THR A 693 11.56 -24.09 60.50
N GLY A 694 10.27 -23.81 60.38
CA GLY A 694 9.49 -23.05 61.33
C GLY A 694 9.77 -21.54 61.27
N LEU A 695 10.73 -21.08 60.54
CA LEU A 695 11.13 -19.68 60.40
C LEU A 695 10.17 -18.89 59.52
N TYR A 696 10.05 -17.60 59.75
CA TYR A 696 9.38 -16.67 58.88
C TYR A 696 10.37 -16.18 57.84
N GLU A 697 9.95 -16.22 56.58
CA GLU A 697 10.70 -15.81 55.42
C GLU A 697 9.97 -14.68 54.68
N ILE A 698 10.71 -13.78 54.05
CA ILE A 698 10.15 -12.78 53.16
C ILE A 698 10.07 -13.36 51.75
N ILE A 699 8.90 -13.26 51.19
CA ILE A 699 8.65 -13.59 49.79
C ILE A 699 8.25 -12.33 49.03
N ARG A 700 8.64 -12.26 47.76
CA ARG A 700 8.26 -11.21 46.85
C ARG A 700 7.25 -11.77 45.84
N THR A 701 6.10 -11.12 45.74
CA THR A 701 5.05 -11.46 44.79
C THR A 701 5.00 -10.37 43.71
N LYS A 702 5.32 -10.72 42.50
CA LYS A 702 5.35 -9.81 41.38
C LYS A 702 4.18 -10.09 40.47
N THR A 703 3.22 -9.17 40.40
CA THR A 703 2.08 -9.21 39.49
C THR A 703 2.35 -8.51 38.17
N GLU A 704 3.36 -7.64 38.12
CA GLU A 704 3.81 -6.96 36.91
C GLU A 704 5.20 -7.44 36.53
N ILE A 705 5.32 -8.05 35.35
CA ILE A 705 6.60 -8.56 34.82
C ILE A 705 6.82 -8.11 33.37
N ASN A 706 8.08 -8.07 32.96
CA ASN A 706 8.37 -7.86 31.54
C ASN A 706 7.86 -9.05 30.71
N TYR A 707 7.29 -8.79 29.56
CA TYR A 707 6.92 -9.84 28.63
C TYR A 707 8.13 -10.71 28.26
N LYS A 708 7.91 -12.00 28.12
CA LYS A 708 8.92 -12.93 27.62
C LYS A 708 8.91 -12.95 26.08
N THR A 709 10.00 -13.36 25.46
CA THR A 709 10.10 -13.50 24.02
C THR A 709 9.53 -14.82 23.47
N VAL A 710 8.94 -15.66 24.33
CA VAL A 710 8.23 -16.89 23.93
C VAL A 710 6.88 -16.94 24.65
N TRP A 711 5.80 -16.92 23.88
CA TRP A 711 4.43 -16.96 24.36
C TRP A 711 3.80 -18.30 24.05
N THR A 712 3.36 -19.02 25.07
CA THR A 712 2.88 -20.41 24.94
C THR A 712 1.47 -20.62 25.48
N ASP A 713 0.80 -19.56 25.95
CA ASP A 713 -0.56 -19.69 26.49
C ASP A 713 -1.54 -20.14 25.41
N SER A 714 -2.49 -20.96 25.82
CA SER A 714 -3.54 -21.48 24.92
C SER A 714 -4.45 -20.40 24.35
N MET A 715 -4.53 -19.23 25.00
CA MET A 715 -5.28 -18.08 24.52
C MET A 715 -4.73 -17.52 23.21
N TYR A 716 -3.49 -17.81 22.85
CA TYR A 716 -2.89 -17.38 21.59
C TYR A 716 -3.22 -18.29 20.40
N SER A 717 -3.99 -19.37 20.63
CA SER A 717 -4.41 -20.28 19.56
C SER A 717 -5.21 -19.55 18.47
N ALA A 718 -4.67 -19.47 17.25
CA ALA A 718 -5.33 -18.88 16.11
C ALA A 718 -6.61 -19.61 15.72
N LYS A 719 -6.66 -20.95 15.92
CA LYS A 719 -7.86 -21.74 15.71
C LYS A 719 -8.99 -21.36 16.67
N GLU A 720 -8.70 -21.34 17.99
CA GLU A 720 -9.73 -21.15 19.02
C GLU A 720 -10.19 -19.70 19.11
N HIS A 721 -9.25 -18.76 19.09
CA HIS A 721 -9.49 -17.35 19.34
C HIS A 721 -9.34 -16.46 18.08
N GLY A 722 -9.12 -17.07 16.93
CA GLY A 722 -9.20 -16.47 15.60
C GLY A 722 -10.39 -17.09 14.83
N THR A 723 -10.20 -18.26 14.22
CA THR A 723 -11.18 -18.90 13.33
C THR A 723 -12.50 -19.22 14.03
N ASN A 724 -12.43 -19.87 15.21
CA ASN A 724 -13.65 -20.22 15.97
C ASN A 724 -14.36 -18.98 16.50
N LEU A 725 -13.63 -17.93 16.88
CA LEU A 725 -14.22 -16.67 17.31
C LEU A 725 -15.03 -16.03 16.17
N LEU A 726 -14.45 -15.91 14.97
CA LEU A 726 -15.17 -15.39 13.81
C LEU A 726 -16.38 -16.27 13.44
N SER A 727 -16.23 -17.58 13.47
CA SER A 727 -17.36 -18.49 13.21
C SER A 727 -18.50 -18.30 14.22
N LYS A 728 -18.20 -18.02 15.49
CA LYS A 728 -19.22 -17.66 16.48
C LYS A 728 -19.89 -16.32 16.19
N MET A 729 -19.12 -15.34 15.66
CA MET A 729 -19.64 -14.00 15.33
C MET A 729 -20.48 -14.00 14.06
N PHE A 730 -20.09 -14.76 13.02
CA PHE A 730 -20.68 -14.69 11.67
C PHE A 730 -21.52 -15.91 11.26
N LYS A 731 -21.54 -17.00 12.06
CA LYS A 731 -22.17 -18.27 11.72
C LYS A 731 -21.50 -19.04 10.57
N SER A 732 -20.90 -18.35 9.61
CA SER A 732 -20.20 -18.92 8.46
C SER A 732 -18.75 -18.41 8.43
N PRO A 733 -17.82 -19.12 7.81
CA PRO A 733 -16.46 -18.63 7.63
C PRO A 733 -16.48 -17.45 6.64
N VAL A 734 -16.17 -16.25 7.14
CA VAL A 734 -16.11 -15.01 6.35
C VAL A 734 -14.65 -14.61 6.03
N PHE A 735 -13.70 -15.24 6.69
CA PHE A 735 -12.28 -14.97 6.51
C PHE A 735 -11.45 -16.20 6.93
N SER A 736 -10.43 -16.52 6.15
CA SER A 736 -9.54 -17.65 6.45
C SER A 736 -8.32 -17.15 7.22
N PHE A 737 -7.88 -17.91 8.22
CA PHE A 737 -6.69 -17.63 9.05
C PHE A 737 -6.66 -16.28 9.80
N PRO A 738 -7.73 -15.87 10.49
CA PRO A 738 -7.65 -14.71 11.35
C PRO A 738 -6.68 -14.97 12.50
N LYS A 739 -5.96 -13.93 12.92
CA LYS A 739 -5.11 -13.99 14.11
C LYS A 739 -5.93 -14.19 15.37
N SER A 740 -5.31 -14.79 16.40
CA SER A 740 -5.91 -14.80 17.73
C SER A 740 -6.14 -13.37 18.23
N LEU A 741 -7.38 -13.06 18.63
CA LEU A 741 -7.71 -11.76 19.22
C LEU A 741 -6.80 -11.43 20.43
N TYR A 742 -6.51 -12.42 21.27
CA TYR A 742 -5.70 -12.21 22.47
C TYR A 742 -4.22 -12.03 22.15
N ALA A 743 -3.69 -12.70 21.14
CA ALA A 743 -2.33 -12.47 20.69
C ALA A 743 -2.14 -11.03 20.19
N VAL A 744 -3.05 -10.55 19.34
CA VAL A 744 -3.01 -9.16 18.85
C VAL A 744 -3.25 -8.17 19.98
N LYS A 745 -4.19 -8.46 20.89
CA LYS A 745 -4.48 -7.62 22.05
C LYS A 745 -3.26 -7.43 22.96
N ASP A 746 -2.53 -8.50 23.24
CA ASP A 746 -1.32 -8.39 24.06
C ASP A 746 -0.18 -7.72 23.31
N CYS A 747 -0.02 -7.97 22.00
CA CYS A 747 0.95 -7.24 21.17
C CYS A 747 0.70 -5.73 21.28
N ILE A 748 -0.44 -5.23 20.81
CA ILE A 748 -0.74 -3.79 20.86
C ILE A 748 -0.77 -3.25 22.30
N GLY A 749 -1.15 -4.10 23.27
CA GLY A 749 -1.17 -3.77 24.68
C GLY A 749 0.20 -3.36 25.22
N ILE A 750 1.28 -3.94 24.71
CA ILE A 750 2.65 -3.58 25.05
C ILE A 750 2.92 -2.10 24.75
N ALA A 751 2.38 -1.60 23.64
CA ALA A 751 2.56 -0.20 23.23
C ALA A 751 1.61 0.78 23.93
N ILE A 752 0.33 0.39 24.16
CA ILE A 752 -0.71 1.37 24.51
C ILE A 752 -1.22 1.29 25.96
N ARG A 753 -1.02 0.18 26.67
CA ARG A 753 -1.63 -0.05 27.99
C ARG A 753 -1.24 1.00 29.06
N ASN A 754 -0.07 1.62 28.92
CA ASN A 754 0.40 2.68 29.82
C ASN A 754 -0.14 4.08 29.45
N THR A 755 -0.98 4.17 28.41
CA THR A 755 -1.55 5.43 27.92
C THR A 755 -3.07 5.40 28.00
N GLN A 756 -3.70 6.58 28.04
CA GLN A 756 -5.15 6.68 28.00
C GLN A 756 -5.69 6.90 26.58
N ARG A 757 -4.88 7.53 25.73
CA ARG A 757 -5.26 7.87 24.34
C ARG A 757 -4.09 7.58 23.42
N SER A 758 -4.27 6.63 22.55
CA SER A 758 -3.30 6.25 21.53
C SER A 758 -4.01 5.92 20.21
N ILE A 759 -3.29 6.10 19.11
CA ILE A 759 -3.73 5.63 17.80
C ILE A 759 -2.93 4.36 17.49
N VAL A 760 -3.65 3.31 17.12
CA VAL A 760 -3.12 2.05 16.59
C VAL A 760 -3.36 2.01 15.10
N LEU A 761 -2.30 1.84 14.34
CA LEU A 761 -2.32 1.77 12.87
C LEU A 761 -2.14 0.32 12.41
N ASP A 762 -2.99 -0.15 11.51
CA ASP A 762 -2.84 -1.44 10.83
C ASP A 762 -3.18 -1.27 9.35
N PHE A 763 -2.16 -1.35 8.50
CA PHE A 763 -2.32 -1.21 7.04
C PHE A 763 -2.29 -2.56 6.29
N PHE A 764 -2.49 -3.66 7.03
CA PHE A 764 -2.82 -5.00 6.55
C PHE A 764 -3.92 -5.60 7.43
N ALA A 765 -5.05 -4.87 7.56
CA ALA A 765 -6.04 -5.12 8.60
C ALA A 765 -6.74 -6.48 8.50
N GLY A 766 -6.75 -7.09 7.32
CA GLY A 766 -7.38 -8.40 7.12
C GLY A 766 -8.82 -8.41 7.64
N SER A 767 -9.11 -9.33 8.55
CA SER A 767 -10.43 -9.44 9.16
C SER A 767 -10.74 -8.38 10.23
N GLY A 768 -9.89 -7.38 10.47
CA GLY A 768 -10.09 -6.34 11.49
C GLY A 768 -9.79 -6.78 12.93
N THR A 769 -8.88 -7.72 13.13
CA THR A 769 -8.51 -8.20 14.47
C THR A 769 -7.94 -7.09 15.35
N THR A 770 -7.12 -6.21 14.78
CA THR A 770 -6.50 -5.09 15.48
C THR A 770 -7.54 -4.09 16.01
N GLY A 771 -8.53 -3.71 15.20
CA GLY A 771 -9.61 -2.82 15.64
C GLY A 771 -10.45 -3.45 16.75
N HIS A 772 -10.78 -4.75 16.64
CA HIS A 772 -11.46 -5.50 17.70
C HIS A 772 -10.62 -5.53 19.00
N ALA A 773 -9.31 -5.72 18.90
CA ALA A 773 -8.41 -5.72 20.05
C ALA A 773 -8.34 -4.35 20.75
N VAL A 774 -8.34 -3.24 19.98
CA VAL A 774 -8.42 -1.87 20.53
C VAL A 774 -9.75 -1.65 21.26
N ILE A 775 -10.87 -2.09 20.69
CA ILE A 775 -12.19 -2.03 21.32
C ILE A 775 -12.17 -2.79 22.66
N GLU A 776 -11.56 -3.98 22.70
CA GLU A 776 -11.42 -4.77 23.92
C GLU A 776 -10.52 -4.09 24.97
N HIS A 777 -9.46 -3.37 24.57
CA HIS A 777 -8.68 -2.56 25.49
C HIS A 777 -9.50 -1.42 26.10
N ASN A 778 -10.28 -0.71 25.30
CA ASN A 778 -11.17 0.35 25.76
C ASN A 778 -12.28 -0.19 26.67
N ARG A 779 -12.80 -1.41 26.40
CA ARG A 779 -13.82 -2.06 27.24
C ARG A 779 -13.26 -2.51 28.60
N ASP A 780 -12.02 -2.97 28.64
CA ASP A 780 -11.38 -3.43 29.88
C ASP A 780 -10.89 -2.26 30.77
N ASN A 781 -10.77 -1.04 30.20
CA ASN A 781 -10.35 0.16 30.91
C ASN A 781 -11.23 1.35 30.53
N GLU A 782 -12.20 1.67 31.37
CA GLU A 782 -13.17 2.78 31.14
C GLU A 782 -12.52 4.16 30.97
N ASN A 783 -11.27 4.34 31.43
CA ASN A 783 -10.52 5.59 31.24
C ASN A 783 -9.74 5.63 29.92
N ALA A 784 -9.67 4.51 29.21
CA ALA A 784 -8.99 4.44 27.93
C ALA A 784 -9.92 4.84 26.77
N ASN A 785 -9.37 5.61 25.85
CA ASN A 785 -10.03 5.96 24.59
C ASN A 785 -9.00 5.88 23.46
N HIS A 786 -8.52 4.65 23.22
CA HIS A 786 -7.62 4.37 22.12
C HIS A 786 -8.39 4.35 20.80
N LYS A 787 -7.75 4.85 19.75
CA LYS A 787 -8.28 4.90 18.39
C LYS A 787 -7.56 3.92 17.48
N TYR A 788 -8.23 3.51 16.42
CA TYR A 788 -7.65 2.63 15.41
C TYR A 788 -7.79 3.21 14.02
N VAL A 789 -6.78 2.93 13.18
CA VAL A 789 -6.78 3.23 11.75
C VAL A 789 -6.46 1.92 11.02
N LEU A 790 -7.43 1.41 10.26
CA LEU A 790 -7.34 0.11 9.60
C LEU A 790 -7.43 0.33 8.08
N CYS A 791 -6.48 -0.25 7.34
CA CYS A 791 -6.53 -0.23 5.88
C CYS A 791 -6.62 -1.64 5.33
N GLU A 792 -7.58 -1.87 4.42
CA GLU A 792 -7.81 -3.13 3.76
C GLU A 792 -8.39 -2.94 2.36
N MET A 793 -7.79 -3.62 1.37
CA MET A 793 -8.24 -3.54 -0.02
C MET A 793 -9.15 -4.71 -0.44
N GLY A 794 -9.18 -5.78 0.33
CA GLY A 794 -9.87 -7.03 -0.01
C GLY A 794 -11.38 -6.87 -0.11
N ASP A 795 -12.02 -7.67 -0.97
CA ASP A 795 -13.48 -7.66 -1.17
C ASP A 795 -14.24 -8.02 0.11
N TYR A 796 -13.57 -8.68 1.05
CA TYR A 796 -14.10 -8.99 2.37
C TYR A 796 -14.15 -7.78 3.33
N PHE A 797 -13.74 -6.59 2.91
CA PHE A 797 -13.85 -5.37 3.72
C PHE A 797 -15.29 -5.16 4.22
N ASN A 798 -16.29 -5.28 3.30
CA ASN A 798 -17.70 -5.10 3.62
C ASN A 798 -18.38 -6.36 4.21
N SER A 799 -17.79 -7.55 4.04
CA SER A 799 -18.38 -8.79 4.53
C SER A 799 -17.76 -9.30 5.84
N ALA A 800 -16.53 -8.93 6.14
CA ALA A 800 -15.80 -9.36 7.32
C ALA A 800 -15.24 -8.22 8.15
N THR A 801 -14.41 -7.33 7.58
CA THR A 801 -13.63 -6.33 8.34
C THR A 801 -14.53 -5.33 9.05
N ARG A 802 -15.37 -4.59 8.33
CA ARG A 802 -16.32 -3.61 8.89
C ARG A 802 -17.37 -4.28 9.80
N PRO A 803 -18.06 -5.34 9.38
CA PRO A 803 -19.03 -6.02 10.24
C PRO A 803 -18.43 -6.60 11.53
N ARG A 804 -17.17 -7.00 11.55
CA ARG A 804 -16.50 -7.42 12.77
C ARG A 804 -16.39 -6.28 13.79
N ILE A 805 -16.06 -5.08 13.34
CA ILE A 805 -15.97 -3.90 14.20
C ILE A 805 -17.35 -3.51 14.74
N GLU A 806 -18.39 -3.54 13.88
CA GLU A 806 -19.77 -3.30 14.29
C GLU A 806 -20.24 -4.32 15.35
N LYS A 807 -19.98 -5.61 15.11
CA LYS A 807 -20.32 -6.69 16.04
C LYS A 807 -19.54 -6.59 17.36
N ALA A 808 -18.24 -6.26 17.31
CA ALA A 808 -17.42 -6.06 18.49
C ALA A 808 -17.92 -4.86 19.32
N SER A 809 -18.43 -3.81 18.69
CA SER A 809 -19.04 -2.66 19.35
C SER A 809 -20.35 -3.02 20.04
N TYR A 810 -21.17 -3.85 19.41
CA TYR A 810 -22.50 -4.23 19.91
C TYR A 810 -22.47 -5.24 21.06
N SER A 811 -21.59 -6.26 20.95
CA SER A 811 -21.50 -7.32 21.97
C SER A 811 -20.10 -7.93 22.05
N ARG A 812 -19.69 -8.30 23.25
CA ARG A 812 -18.44 -9.02 23.48
C ARG A 812 -18.55 -10.50 23.08
N ASP A 813 -19.69 -11.12 23.38
CA ASP A 813 -19.86 -12.57 23.29
C ASP A 813 -20.87 -12.96 22.24
N TRP A 814 -20.51 -13.92 21.39
CA TRP A 814 -21.28 -14.37 20.25
C TRP A 814 -21.41 -15.89 20.19
N ARG A 815 -22.54 -16.38 19.67
CA ARG A 815 -22.78 -17.78 19.38
C ARG A 815 -23.63 -17.89 18.12
N ASP A 816 -23.16 -18.67 17.12
CA ASP A 816 -23.90 -18.95 15.87
C ASP A 816 -24.39 -17.65 15.16
N GLY A 817 -23.57 -16.59 15.15
CA GLY A 817 -23.91 -15.31 14.57
C GLY A 817 -24.77 -14.38 15.42
N LYS A 818 -25.21 -14.84 16.61
CA LYS A 818 -26.09 -14.10 17.51
C LYS A 818 -25.35 -13.63 18.75
N PRO A 819 -25.68 -12.43 19.28
CA PRO A 819 -25.07 -11.95 20.52
C PRO A 819 -25.60 -12.75 21.72
N ILE A 820 -24.72 -13.12 22.64
CA ILE A 820 -25.11 -13.76 23.93
C ILE A 820 -25.53 -12.67 24.93
N SER A 821 -24.79 -11.56 24.94
CA SER A 821 -25.13 -10.34 25.69
C SER A 821 -25.30 -9.18 24.73
N ARG A 822 -25.95 -8.11 25.17
CA ARG A 822 -26.08 -6.86 24.42
C ARG A 822 -25.35 -5.72 25.13
N ASN A 823 -24.32 -6.08 25.90
CA ASN A 823 -23.45 -5.14 26.62
C ASN A 823 -22.38 -4.62 25.65
N GLY A 824 -22.76 -3.66 24.84
CA GLY A 824 -21.89 -3.02 23.89
C GLY A 824 -20.96 -1.99 24.51
N ILE A 825 -20.27 -1.26 23.67
CA ILE A 825 -19.45 -0.11 24.04
C ILE A 825 -19.74 1.03 23.06
N SER A 826 -19.83 2.24 23.58
CA SER A 826 -20.04 3.45 22.79
C SER A 826 -18.94 3.61 21.75
N GLN A 827 -19.30 3.67 20.47
CA GLN A 827 -18.36 3.77 19.34
C GLN A 827 -18.89 4.68 18.25
N CYS A 828 -17.98 5.40 17.63
CA CYS A 828 -18.18 6.02 16.33
C CYS A 828 -16.93 5.73 15.47
N PHE A 829 -17.09 5.15 14.33
CA PHE A 829 -16.00 5.03 13.39
C PHE A 829 -16.43 5.48 11.98
N LYS A 830 -15.50 6.10 11.29
CA LYS A 830 -15.65 6.50 9.90
C LYS A 830 -15.10 5.40 9.01
N TYR A 831 -15.73 5.13 7.89
CA TYR A 831 -15.13 4.34 6.84
C TYR A 831 -15.14 5.11 5.52
N ILE A 832 -14.02 4.99 4.80
CA ILE A 832 -13.83 5.65 3.52
C ILE A 832 -13.37 4.64 2.48
N ARG A 833 -13.71 4.89 1.22
CA ARG A 833 -13.16 4.18 0.07
C ARG A 833 -12.42 5.17 -0.80
N LEU A 834 -11.24 4.78 -1.28
CA LEU A 834 -10.43 5.60 -2.17
C LEU A 834 -10.57 5.15 -3.62
N GLU A 835 -10.36 6.12 -4.53
CA GLU A 835 -10.07 5.87 -5.93
C GLU A 835 -8.91 4.87 -6.02
N GLN A 836 -9.02 3.84 -6.86
CA GLN A 836 -7.93 2.90 -7.11
C GLN A 836 -6.99 3.45 -8.19
N TYR A 837 -5.78 2.91 -8.29
CA TYR A 837 -4.83 3.29 -9.32
C TYR A 837 -5.37 2.99 -10.74
N GLU A 838 -6.04 1.88 -10.90
CA GLU A 838 -6.71 1.48 -12.13
C GLU A 838 -7.85 2.44 -12.51
N ASP A 839 -8.61 2.92 -11.51
CA ASP A 839 -9.64 3.95 -11.73
C ASP A 839 -8.99 5.24 -12.26
N THR A 840 -7.83 5.65 -11.71
CA THR A 840 -7.07 6.79 -12.23
C THR A 840 -6.71 6.60 -13.70
N LEU A 841 -6.22 5.42 -14.09
CA LEU A 841 -5.88 5.10 -15.49
C LEU A 841 -7.11 5.11 -16.40
N ASN A 842 -8.26 4.60 -15.92
CA ASN A 842 -9.51 4.53 -16.71
C ASN A 842 -10.16 5.89 -16.92
N ASN A 843 -9.90 6.85 -16.06
CA ASN A 843 -10.40 8.23 -16.17
C ASN A 843 -9.47 9.16 -16.99
N LEU A 844 -8.31 8.68 -17.45
CA LEU A 844 -7.41 9.49 -18.26
C LEU A 844 -8.01 9.81 -19.64
N GLU A 845 -8.05 11.09 -19.95
CA GLU A 845 -8.44 11.61 -21.27
C GLU A 845 -7.30 12.49 -21.81
N ILE A 846 -6.89 12.24 -23.05
CA ILE A 846 -5.91 13.06 -23.74
C ILE A 846 -6.66 14.01 -24.68
N LYS A 847 -6.57 15.31 -24.40
CA LYS A 847 -7.14 16.32 -25.28
C LYS A 847 -6.23 16.54 -26.49
N LYS A 848 -6.72 16.24 -27.69
CA LYS A 848 -6.03 16.59 -28.93
C LYS A 848 -6.10 18.10 -29.11
N GLN A 849 -5.06 18.83 -28.71
CA GLN A 849 -4.89 20.19 -29.18
C GLN A 849 -4.27 20.15 -30.58
N GLN A 850 -4.96 20.74 -31.54
CA GLN A 850 -4.40 21.04 -32.86
C GLN A 850 -3.40 22.20 -32.71
N THR A 851 -2.16 21.88 -32.42
CA THR A 851 -1.07 22.86 -32.45
C THR A 851 -0.23 22.63 -33.68
N ASP A 852 -0.34 23.56 -34.62
CA ASP A 852 0.46 23.64 -35.85
C ASP A 852 1.84 24.24 -35.48
N TRP A 853 2.73 23.43 -34.91
CA TRP A 853 4.08 23.85 -34.56
C TRP A 853 5.06 23.37 -35.65
N ARG A 854 5.68 24.31 -36.31
CA ARG A 854 6.68 24.10 -37.36
C ARG A 854 8.07 24.48 -36.93
N ASP A 855 8.65 23.76 -35.93
CA ASP A 855 10.11 23.89 -35.69
C ASP A 855 10.67 22.54 -35.23
N ASP A 856 11.61 22.00 -36.04
CA ASP A 856 12.04 20.59 -35.97
C ASP A 856 12.92 20.23 -34.76
N GLU A 857 13.59 21.17 -34.08
CA GLU A 857 14.50 20.87 -32.95
C GLU A 857 13.82 20.82 -31.58
N PHE A 858 12.65 21.42 -31.44
CA PHE A 858 11.87 21.46 -30.20
C PHE A 858 10.92 20.26 -30.05
N HIS A 859 10.72 19.50 -31.11
CA HIS A 859 9.66 18.50 -31.24
C HIS A 859 9.88 17.20 -30.43
N GLU A 860 11.13 16.74 -30.29
CA GLU A 860 11.39 15.35 -29.92
C GLU A 860 11.31 15.04 -28.39
N SER A 861 11.81 15.91 -27.54
CA SER A 861 11.81 15.68 -26.10
C SER A 861 10.67 16.39 -25.34
N TYR A 862 10.17 17.47 -25.94
CA TYR A 862 9.12 18.29 -25.36
C TYR A 862 7.72 17.68 -25.57
N MET A 863 7.49 17.02 -26.70
CA MET A 863 6.16 16.52 -27.08
C MET A 863 5.61 15.44 -26.16
N LEU A 864 6.42 14.44 -25.77
CA LEU A 864 5.92 13.35 -24.92
C LEU A 864 5.69 13.82 -23.50
N SER A 865 6.62 14.58 -22.93
CA SER A 865 6.50 15.14 -21.59
C SER A 865 5.37 16.18 -21.51
N TYR A 866 5.32 17.13 -22.44
CA TYR A 866 4.25 18.13 -22.50
C TYR A 866 2.87 17.48 -22.62
N MET A 867 2.78 16.48 -23.42
CA MET A 867 1.57 15.73 -23.70
C MET A 867 1.07 14.99 -22.47
N LEU A 868 1.98 14.25 -21.82
CA LEU A 868 1.64 13.51 -20.61
C LEU A 868 1.32 14.45 -19.44
N ASP A 869 2.01 15.58 -19.32
CA ASP A 869 1.81 16.55 -18.24
C ASP A 869 0.69 17.55 -18.50
N THR A 870 0.47 17.96 -19.76
CA THR A 870 -0.47 19.04 -20.09
C THR A 870 -1.79 18.51 -20.64
N GLU A 871 -1.74 17.53 -21.55
CA GLU A 871 -2.96 17.02 -22.18
C GLU A 871 -3.80 16.14 -21.26
N THR A 872 -3.16 15.44 -20.27
CA THR A 872 -3.88 14.62 -19.29
C THR A 872 -4.23 15.38 -18.02
N ARG A 873 -3.68 16.57 -17.80
CA ARG A 873 -3.84 17.34 -16.58
C ARG A 873 -5.31 17.56 -16.21
N ASP A 874 -6.12 17.90 -17.17
CA ASP A 874 -7.53 18.18 -16.95
C ASP A 874 -8.35 16.93 -16.60
N SER A 875 -7.90 15.73 -16.98
CA SER A 875 -8.57 14.48 -16.59
C SER A 875 -8.16 14.04 -15.18
N LEU A 876 -6.97 14.44 -14.72
CA LEU A 876 -6.49 14.13 -13.37
C LEU A 876 -7.04 15.11 -12.34
N LEU A 877 -7.05 16.38 -12.66
CA LEU A 877 -7.60 17.45 -11.82
C LEU A 877 -7.99 18.64 -12.70
N ASN A 878 -9.29 18.86 -12.89
CA ASN A 878 -9.82 19.95 -13.70
C ASN A 878 -10.35 21.07 -12.81
N LEU A 879 -10.02 22.30 -13.11
CA LEU A 879 -10.56 23.46 -12.42
C LEU A 879 -12.10 23.52 -12.45
N LYS A 880 -12.74 22.93 -13.46
CA LYS A 880 -14.20 22.83 -13.52
C LYS A 880 -14.80 21.97 -12.41
N MET A 881 -14.02 21.06 -11.81
CA MET A 881 -14.46 20.26 -10.67
C MET A 881 -14.78 21.14 -9.45
N PHE A 882 -14.15 22.30 -9.35
CA PHE A 882 -14.37 23.25 -8.26
C PHE A 882 -15.52 24.23 -8.49
N VAL A 883 -16.11 24.25 -9.68
CA VAL A 883 -17.31 25.07 -9.96
C VAL A 883 -18.50 24.52 -9.19
N ASN A 884 -18.68 23.18 -9.23
CA ASN A 884 -19.66 22.48 -8.41
C ASN A 884 -19.03 21.24 -7.77
N PRO A 885 -18.32 21.40 -6.64
CA PRO A 885 -17.58 20.33 -5.99
C PRO A 885 -18.45 19.21 -5.44
N PHE A 886 -19.76 19.47 -5.26
CA PHE A 886 -20.71 18.48 -4.76
C PHE A 886 -21.22 17.51 -5.84
N ASN A 887 -20.91 17.79 -7.10
CA ASN A 887 -21.38 16.99 -8.25
C ASN A 887 -20.24 16.35 -9.07
N MET A 888 -19.03 16.42 -8.53
CA MET A 888 -17.91 15.74 -9.17
C MET A 888 -18.11 14.21 -9.12
N SER A 889 -17.89 13.56 -10.24
CA SER A 889 -17.90 12.10 -10.33
C SER A 889 -16.68 11.57 -11.10
N LEU A 890 -16.32 10.33 -10.80
CA LEU A 890 -15.30 9.54 -11.50
C LEU A 890 -15.87 8.17 -11.85
N LYS A 891 -15.39 7.58 -12.91
CA LYS A 891 -15.64 6.16 -13.19
C LYS A 891 -14.78 5.34 -12.24
N THR A 892 -15.42 4.62 -11.34
CA THR A 892 -14.75 3.68 -10.43
C THR A 892 -15.29 2.29 -10.63
N THR A 893 -14.47 1.32 -10.31
CA THR A 893 -14.90 -0.06 -10.37
C THR A 893 -15.66 -0.45 -9.11
N LYS A 894 -16.90 -0.90 -9.26
CA LYS A 894 -17.74 -1.45 -8.20
C LYS A 894 -18.40 -2.72 -8.71
N ASP A 895 -18.29 -3.82 -7.94
CA ASP A 895 -18.88 -5.12 -8.30
C ASP A 895 -18.52 -5.57 -9.72
N ASN A 896 -17.27 -5.35 -10.12
CA ASN A 896 -16.70 -5.65 -11.45
C ASN A 896 -17.29 -4.82 -12.62
N GLU A 897 -18.00 -3.75 -12.35
CA GLU A 897 -18.50 -2.84 -13.37
C GLU A 897 -17.92 -1.42 -13.16
N LEU A 898 -17.61 -0.73 -14.26
CA LEU A 898 -17.27 0.69 -14.23
C LEU A 898 -18.57 1.49 -14.02
N VAL A 899 -18.68 2.09 -12.85
CA VAL A 899 -19.82 2.92 -12.47
C VAL A 899 -19.38 4.36 -12.20
N GLU A 900 -20.21 5.30 -12.58
CA GLU A 900 -19.99 6.68 -12.24
C GLU A 900 -20.25 6.87 -10.73
N THR A 901 -19.19 7.23 -10.00
CA THR A 901 -19.23 7.37 -8.55
C THR A 901 -18.91 8.80 -8.16
N LYS A 902 -19.72 9.38 -7.27
CA LYS A 902 -19.47 10.72 -6.73
C LYS A 902 -18.20 10.74 -5.91
N VAL A 903 -17.43 11.81 -6.05
CA VAL A 903 -16.24 12.10 -5.26
C VAL A 903 -16.61 12.99 -4.10
N ASP A 904 -16.15 12.64 -2.91
CA ASP A 904 -16.23 13.50 -1.74
C ASP A 904 -15.02 14.47 -1.73
N MET A 905 -15.21 15.62 -2.41
CA MET A 905 -14.18 16.67 -2.51
C MET A 905 -13.88 17.30 -1.16
N VAL A 906 -14.88 17.41 -0.30
CA VAL A 906 -14.76 18.01 1.04
C VAL A 906 -13.86 17.12 1.90
N GLU A 907 -14.19 15.84 2.00
CA GLU A 907 -13.40 14.91 2.78
C GLU A 907 -11.99 14.71 2.20
N THR A 908 -11.86 14.62 0.88
CA THR A 908 -10.53 14.52 0.22
C THR A 908 -9.65 15.70 0.64
N PHE A 909 -10.16 16.91 0.59
CA PHE A 909 -9.41 18.11 0.96
C PHE A 909 -9.05 18.16 2.43
N ASN A 910 -9.95 17.70 3.33
CA ASN A 910 -9.66 17.60 4.75
C ASN A 910 -8.42 16.74 5.03
N TYR A 911 -8.24 15.63 4.28
CA TYR A 911 -7.02 14.82 4.37
C TYR A 911 -5.81 15.53 3.77
N LEU A 912 -5.95 16.14 2.59
CA LEU A 912 -4.85 16.79 1.88
C LEU A 912 -4.20 17.92 2.69
N ILE A 913 -5.00 18.72 3.40
CA ILE A 913 -4.48 19.80 4.25
C ILE A 913 -4.23 19.36 5.71
N GLY A 914 -4.50 18.10 6.03
CA GLY A 914 -4.33 17.56 7.38
C GLY A 914 -5.25 18.23 8.42
N LEU A 915 -6.50 18.52 8.05
CA LEU A 915 -7.46 19.17 8.92
C LEU A 915 -8.02 18.20 9.96
N ASN A 916 -7.87 18.51 11.24
CA ASN A 916 -8.65 17.89 12.30
C ASN A 916 -10.00 18.63 12.35
N VAL A 917 -11.03 17.97 11.85
CA VAL A 917 -12.36 18.56 11.72
C VAL A 917 -13.01 18.69 13.10
N GLU A 918 -13.35 19.94 13.47
CA GLU A 918 -14.12 20.23 14.67
C GLU A 918 -15.62 20.28 14.36
N THR A 919 -16.00 20.99 13.29
CA THR A 919 -17.41 21.07 12.82
C THR A 919 -17.49 20.98 11.30
N GLU A 920 -18.58 20.38 10.83
CA GLU A 920 -18.97 20.34 9.43
C GLU A 920 -20.45 20.68 9.31
N ASP A 921 -20.75 21.82 8.68
CA ASP A 921 -22.08 22.38 8.55
C ASP A 921 -22.49 22.47 7.08
N TRP A 922 -23.60 21.83 6.73
CA TRP A 922 -24.20 21.89 5.42
C TRP A 922 -25.43 22.81 5.41
N PHE A 923 -25.36 23.83 4.59
CA PHE A 923 -26.43 24.81 4.37
C PHE A 923 -27.12 24.49 3.04
N GLU A 924 -27.96 23.45 3.04
CA GLU A 924 -28.57 22.90 1.83
C GLU A 924 -29.33 23.92 1.01
N ASN A 925 -30.07 24.88 1.68
CA ASN A 925 -30.75 25.97 1.02
C ASN A 925 -29.84 27.00 0.34
N ASP A 926 -28.59 27.05 0.75
CA ASP A 926 -27.57 27.95 0.22
C ASP A 926 -26.57 27.22 -0.66
N ASN A 927 -26.65 25.90 -0.83
CA ASN A 927 -25.63 25.07 -1.53
C ASN A 927 -24.19 25.37 -1.09
N ILE A 928 -24.00 25.47 0.23
CA ILE A 928 -22.71 25.75 0.89
C ILE A 928 -22.44 24.69 1.95
N CYS A 929 -21.19 24.22 1.98
CA CYS A 929 -20.65 23.44 3.09
C CYS A 929 -19.53 24.23 3.76
N VAL A 930 -19.54 24.25 5.09
CA VAL A 930 -18.53 24.92 5.91
C VAL A 930 -17.87 23.92 6.83
N VAL A 931 -16.55 23.80 6.73
CA VAL A 931 -15.76 22.94 7.62
C VAL A 931 -14.83 23.82 8.44
N GLN A 932 -14.80 23.59 9.75
CA GLN A 932 -13.90 24.27 10.66
C GLN A 932 -13.05 23.25 11.41
N GLY A 933 -11.81 23.62 11.69
CA GLY A 933 -10.91 22.77 12.43
C GLY A 933 -9.51 23.36 12.55
N LYS A 934 -8.56 22.50 12.87
CA LYS A 934 -7.13 22.89 12.98
C LYS A 934 -6.27 21.97 12.14
N THR A 935 -5.35 22.55 11.36
CA THR A 935 -4.36 21.74 10.64
C THR A 935 -3.45 21.03 11.64
N HIS A 936 -3.20 19.75 11.39
CA HIS A 936 -2.43 18.93 12.33
C HIS A 936 -1.00 19.42 12.53
N ARG A 937 -0.23 19.59 11.44
CA ARG A 937 1.22 19.92 11.54
C ARG A 937 1.51 21.30 12.14
N ARG A 938 0.66 22.30 11.85
CA ARG A 938 0.89 23.70 12.23
C ARG A 938 -0.08 24.22 13.29
N GLY A 939 -1.15 23.50 13.61
CA GLY A 939 -2.18 23.91 14.55
C GLY A 939 -2.98 25.13 14.12
N LEU A 940 -2.98 25.45 12.82
CA LEU A 940 -3.66 26.63 12.28
C LEU A 940 -5.16 26.45 12.36
N LYS A 941 -5.87 27.40 12.96
CA LYS A 941 -7.33 27.47 12.92
C LYS A 941 -7.78 27.77 11.49
N THR A 942 -8.48 26.82 10.92
CA THR A 942 -8.79 26.80 9.48
C THR A 942 -10.30 26.77 9.26
N LEU A 943 -10.76 27.61 8.37
CA LEU A 943 -12.12 27.65 7.83
C LEU A 943 -12.05 27.22 6.36
N VAL A 944 -12.88 26.27 5.96
CA VAL A 944 -13.03 25.86 4.55
C VAL A 944 -14.48 26.09 4.14
N ILE A 945 -14.68 26.87 3.11
CA ILE A 945 -16.00 27.17 2.55
C ILE A 945 -16.09 26.56 1.15
N TRP A 946 -16.98 25.61 0.98
CA TRP A 946 -17.33 25.01 -0.29
C TRP A 946 -18.66 25.51 -0.78
N ARG A 947 -18.76 25.89 -2.04
CA ARG A 947 -20.02 26.36 -2.64
C ARG A 947 -20.20 25.81 -4.06
N ASN A 948 -21.44 25.69 -4.48
CA ASN A 948 -21.75 25.58 -5.89
C ASN A 948 -21.63 26.98 -6.54
N CYS A 949 -20.55 27.24 -7.27
CA CYS A 949 -20.27 28.55 -7.90
C CYS A 949 -21.28 28.92 -9.00
N GLU A 950 -22.04 27.97 -9.57
CA GLU A 950 -23.07 28.23 -10.55
C GLU A 950 -24.29 28.92 -9.90
N GLU A 951 -24.55 28.64 -8.64
CA GLU A 951 -25.71 29.17 -7.90
C GLU A 951 -25.33 30.26 -6.91
N ILE A 952 -24.14 30.17 -6.33
CA ILE A 952 -23.64 31.10 -5.31
C ILE A 952 -22.49 31.92 -5.88
N ASP A 953 -22.83 33.10 -6.37
CA ASP A 953 -21.86 34.08 -6.85
C ASP A 953 -21.11 34.77 -5.68
N ASN A 954 -20.19 35.68 -6.01
CA ASN A 954 -19.39 36.39 -5.02
C ASN A 954 -20.22 37.29 -4.08
N GLU A 955 -21.31 37.85 -4.55
CA GLU A 955 -22.19 38.70 -3.73
C GLU A 955 -22.94 37.86 -2.69
N LYS A 956 -23.48 36.73 -3.10
CA LYS A 956 -24.13 35.77 -2.18
C LYS A 956 -23.14 35.17 -1.19
N LEU A 957 -21.91 34.87 -1.62
CA LEU A 957 -20.83 34.39 -0.74
C LEU A 957 -20.50 35.46 0.32
N CYS A 958 -20.33 36.73 -0.06
CA CYS A 958 -20.04 37.80 0.89
C CYS A 958 -21.16 37.97 1.91
N ARG A 959 -22.45 37.97 1.46
CA ARG A 959 -23.61 37.99 2.35
C ARG A 959 -23.68 36.80 3.29
N PHE A 960 -23.35 35.59 2.79
CA PHE A 960 -23.26 34.41 3.63
C PHE A 960 -22.17 34.56 4.70
N PHE A 961 -20.99 35.00 4.30
CA PHE A 961 -19.85 35.22 5.18
C PHE A 961 -20.19 36.24 6.30
N GLU A 962 -20.86 37.35 5.95
CA GLU A 962 -21.34 38.34 6.91
C GLU A 962 -22.44 37.77 7.83
N ARG A 963 -23.39 36.99 7.28
CA ARG A 963 -24.48 36.38 8.07
C ARG A 963 -23.94 35.41 9.11
N MET A 964 -22.85 34.71 8.80
CA MET A 964 -22.20 33.79 9.72
C MET A 964 -21.28 34.50 10.72
N ASP A 965 -21.14 35.82 10.62
CA ASP A 965 -20.21 36.65 11.40
C ASP A 965 -18.73 36.22 11.30
N PHE A 966 -18.37 35.63 10.19
CA PHE A 966 -16.98 35.26 9.93
C PHE A 966 -16.15 36.50 9.62
N ARG A 967 -14.94 36.60 10.16
CA ARG A 967 -14.09 37.77 10.01
C ARG A 967 -12.69 37.42 9.60
N THR A 968 -12.20 38.05 8.53
CA THR A 968 -10.82 37.92 8.09
C THR A 968 -9.85 38.75 8.91
N ARG A 969 -10.33 39.81 9.59
CA ARG A 969 -9.49 40.79 10.34
C ARG A 969 -9.14 40.32 11.74
N ASP A 970 -9.91 39.40 12.32
CA ASP A 970 -9.71 38.89 13.66
C ASP A 970 -8.81 37.65 13.68
N THR A 971 -8.38 37.25 14.86
CA THR A 971 -7.60 36.02 15.07
C THR A 971 -8.46 34.76 15.16
N GLU A 972 -9.74 34.86 14.75
CA GLU A 972 -10.67 33.73 14.76
C GLU A 972 -10.16 32.59 13.91
N PHE A 973 -9.71 32.88 12.67
CA PHE A 973 -9.09 31.93 11.76
C PHE A 973 -7.71 32.42 11.32
N ASP A 974 -6.75 31.49 11.26
CA ASP A 974 -5.43 31.73 10.70
C ASP A 974 -5.42 31.55 9.18
N LEU A 975 -6.34 30.71 8.66
CA LEU A 975 -6.41 30.31 7.25
C LEU A 975 -7.87 30.10 6.83
N ILE A 976 -8.20 30.57 5.65
CA ILE A 976 -9.54 30.44 5.06
C ILE A 976 -9.40 29.93 3.63
N TYR A 977 -9.95 28.76 3.35
CA TYR A 977 -10.02 28.22 2.00
C TYR A 977 -11.42 28.45 1.40
N VAL A 978 -11.46 28.86 0.15
CA VAL A 978 -12.72 29.06 -0.59
C VAL A 978 -12.53 28.58 -2.03
N ASN A 979 -13.50 27.82 -2.54
CA ASN A 979 -13.48 27.40 -3.94
C ASN A 979 -14.06 28.47 -4.86
N GLY A 980 -13.48 28.60 -6.04
CA GLY A 980 -13.82 29.60 -7.06
C GLY A 980 -13.36 31.00 -6.71
N ASP A 981 -13.31 31.88 -7.71
CA ASP A 981 -12.99 33.28 -7.51
C ASP A 981 -13.88 33.91 -6.43
N ASN A 982 -13.28 34.66 -5.52
CA ASN A 982 -14.00 35.29 -4.43
C ASN A 982 -13.57 36.74 -4.23
N ALA A 983 -14.47 37.53 -3.65
CA ALA A 983 -14.24 38.93 -3.31
C ALA A 983 -14.17 39.18 -1.79
N LEU A 984 -13.83 38.11 -1.02
CA LEU A 984 -13.68 38.24 0.42
C LEU A 984 -12.46 39.13 0.75
N PRO A 985 -12.56 40.01 1.79
CA PRO A 985 -11.44 40.81 2.23
C PRO A 985 -10.27 39.90 2.58
N ASN A 986 -9.12 40.08 1.94
CA ASN A 986 -7.93 39.27 2.18
C ASN A 986 -6.85 40.08 2.89
N LEU A 987 -6.21 39.46 3.86
CA LEU A 987 -5.10 40.03 4.63
C LEU A 987 -3.89 39.07 4.52
N ARG A 988 -2.70 39.64 4.65
CA ARG A 988 -1.51 38.80 4.76
C ARG A 988 -1.48 38.15 6.13
N ARG A 989 -1.22 36.86 6.14
CA ARG A 989 -0.97 36.08 7.34
C ARG A 989 0.48 36.29 7.81
N ASP A 990 1.40 36.32 6.86
CA ASP A 990 2.83 36.56 7.03
C ASP A 990 3.39 37.28 5.79
N GLU A 991 4.73 37.46 5.68
CA GLU A 991 5.34 38.22 4.56
C GLU A 991 5.06 37.57 3.19
N GLU A 992 4.88 36.24 3.14
CA GLU A 992 4.74 35.48 1.90
C GLU A 992 3.34 34.96 1.65
N ASN A 993 2.51 34.79 2.71
CA ASN A 993 1.25 34.07 2.63
C ASN A 993 0.03 34.94 2.92
N TRP A 994 -1.04 34.70 2.17
CA TRP A 994 -2.35 35.30 2.37
C TRP A 994 -3.22 34.44 3.30
N LYS A 995 -4.21 35.06 3.95
CA LYS A 995 -5.15 34.41 4.85
C LYS A 995 -6.25 33.68 4.09
N VAL A 996 -6.80 34.31 3.05
CA VAL A 996 -7.77 33.67 2.15
C VAL A 996 -7.05 33.09 0.94
N VAL A 997 -7.18 31.80 0.74
CA VAL A 997 -6.51 31.01 -0.31
C VAL A 997 -7.53 30.27 -1.15
N LEU A 998 -7.27 30.16 -2.45
CA LEU A 998 -8.11 29.35 -3.33
C LEU A 998 -7.93 27.86 -3.02
N THR A 999 -9.03 27.18 -2.80
CA THR A 999 -9.03 25.74 -2.54
C THR A 999 -8.37 24.96 -3.67
N GLU A 1000 -8.61 25.36 -4.94
CA GLU A 1000 -8.08 24.73 -6.14
C GLU A 1000 -6.54 24.70 -6.17
N GLU A 1001 -5.91 25.79 -5.77
CA GLU A 1001 -4.45 25.92 -5.78
C GLU A 1001 -3.82 24.97 -4.75
N GLU A 1002 -4.32 25.01 -3.52
CA GLU A 1002 -3.81 24.13 -2.46
C GLU A 1002 -4.15 22.68 -2.74
N PHE A 1003 -5.34 22.40 -3.27
CA PHE A 1003 -5.75 21.06 -3.65
C PHE A 1003 -4.82 20.46 -4.72
N ALA A 1004 -4.55 21.22 -5.79
CA ALA A 1004 -3.65 20.79 -6.87
C ALA A 1004 -2.22 20.55 -6.35
N LYS A 1005 -1.72 21.47 -5.53
CA LYS A 1005 -0.42 21.34 -4.90
C LYS A 1005 -0.31 20.06 -4.09
N ARG A 1006 -1.23 19.84 -3.15
CA ARG A 1006 -1.21 18.71 -2.22
C ARG A 1006 -1.51 17.36 -2.88
N MET A 1007 -2.32 17.35 -3.94
CA MET A 1007 -2.66 16.13 -4.67
C MET A 1007 -1.45 15.51 -5.37
N PHE A 1008 -0.51 16.35 -5.85
CA PHE A 1008 0.65 15.95 -6.65
C PHE A 1008 1.99 16.22 -5.94
N GLU A 1009 1.97 16.56 -4.66
CA GLU A 1009 3.19 16.77 -3.88
C GLU A 1009 3.91 15.42 -3.74
N GLU A 1010 5.15 15.36 -4.24
CA GLU A 1010 6.08 14.25 -4.00
C GLU A 1010 6.79 14.53 -2.67
N ASP A 1011 6.77 13.58 -1.72
CA ASP A 1011 7.47 13.69 -0.43
C ASP A 1011 8.99 13.55 -0.57
#